data_c43753ab27c3d26741b0bdac9c155741
#
_entry.id   c43753ab27c3d26741b0bdac9c155741
#
_cell.length_a   1.000
_cell.length_b   1.000
_cell.length_c   1.000
_cell.angle_alpha   90.00
_cell.angle_beta   90.00
_cell.angle_gamma   90.00
#
_symmetry.space_group_name_H-M   'P 1'
#
loop_
_entity.id
_entity.type
_entity.pdbx_description
1 polymer ?
#
loop_
_entity_poly.entity_id
_entity_poly.type
_entity_poly.pdbx_seq_one_letter_code
_entity_poly.pdbx_strand_id
1 'polypeptide(L)'
;MKRININENKINIVFDIEDNGQIKLMHFSALPFNENDIWDEMFEKDHLGCFDIAQVEIAGLDRPCERHGTKYIVTAPGYRLKYKDFSDTRDNIGRLIKVTQYDEPTGIEVISTFRFYDGISIVRTYTEVRNTSATETYTLTYVSSFNYLGFEKEGILPRDDKFIIKIPHNSWQKEMLWQDYTFEQLGMPQSQKDGWEHCGKAINVTNVGNWSTNEYLPMGYIQNTETGNGLFWQIEHNGSWHWEISDQRGHFYLALSGPNEQQSHWFKNLAPGESFTSVPVAVGVCCDFDEGMGELTRYRRAIRRKNADNEKLAVIFNDYMNCLWGDPTEEKEIPLIKAAAEAGCEYYCIDCGWYADGFWWDSVGEWQENRRRFPNGLKKVTDEIRKYGMIPGVWLEIEVMGINCEMAKKVPDEWFFMRHGKRVYDRSRYQLDFSNPEVSAYADGVIDRLVKDYGVGYIKMDYNIEPGIGTEINCDSVGEGLMRHEKAYLAWLDGVFARYPELIIENCSSGGMRIDYAMLSRYSIQSTSDQDDYRRYATIAANAPTGLCPEQSAIWSYPLTDGDREEVVFNMVNAMTQRIHQSGHLANLSPERMSLVKEALECYKSIREDIKRSVPFWPLGLSHIGDEWVTLGLKAENKAYLAVWRRQGNNECCNIPIRYATENAKARCIYPSFVEGKHMFNPLSRSLSVKLPECFTARLFEIEL
;
A
#
# COMPACT_ATOMS: atom_id res chain seq x y z
N MET A 1 0.04 -36.88 -19.31
CA MET A 1 0.35 -35.74 -18.40
C MET A 1 1.70 -35.13 -18.80
N LYS A 2 1.80 -33.77 -18.89
CA LYS A 2 3.03 -33.04 -19.17
C LYS A 2 3.26 -32.03 -18.03
N ARG A 3 4.43 -32.10 -17.38
CA ARG A 3 4.82 -31.19 -16.29
C ARG A 3 5.73 -30.09 -16.79
N ILE A 4 5.50 -28.85 -16.30
CA ILE A 4 6.34 -27.69 -16.55
C ILE A 4 6.85 -27.19 -15.19
N ASN A 5 8.17 -27.28 -14.98
CA ASN A 5 8.84 -26.81 -13.77
C ASN A 5 9.51 -25.47 -14.04
N ILE A 6 9.28 -24.51 -13.16
CA ILE A 6 9.89 -23.18 -13.17
C ILE A 6 10.60 -22.97 -11.85
N ASN A 7 11.86 -22.63 -11.94
CA ASN A 7 12.63 -22.19 -10.79
C ASN A 7 13.24 -20.83 -11.13
N GLU A 8 12.80 -19.78 -10.43
CA GLU A 8 13.23 -18.41 -10.69
C GLU A 8 13.24 -17.60 -9.38
N ASN A 9 14.35 -16.95 -9.07
CA ASN A 9 14.47 -16.05 -7.90
C ASN A 9 13.99 -16.69 -6.58
N LYS A 10 14.38 -17.92 -6.27
CA LYS A 10 13.95 -18.75 -5.13
C LYS A 10 12.48 -19.22 -5.18
N ILE A 11 11.71 -18.92 -6.21
CA ILE A 11 10.34 -19.38 -6.37
C ILE A 11 10.33 -20.64 -7.23
N ASN A 12 9.70 -21.70 -6.72
CA ASN A 12 9.43 -22.93 -7.46
C ASN A 12 7.95 -22.97 -7.85
N ILE A 13 7.67 -23.07 -9.14
CA ILE A 13 6.30 -23.23 -9.68
C ILE A 13 6.24 -24.52 -10.47
N VAL A 14 5.16 -25.26 -10.27
CA VAL A 14 4.88 -26.47 -11.05
C VAL A 14 3.50 -26.37 -11.68
N PHE A 15 3.46 -26.50 -12.99
CA PHE A 15 2.22 -26.68 -13.74
C PHE A 15 2.15 -28.09 -14.28
N ASP A 16 1.00 -28.72 -14.15
CA ASP A 16 0.69 -30.01 -14.78
C ASP A 16 -0.41 -29.84 -15.82
N ILE A 17 -0.12 -30.28 -17.05
CA ILE A 17 -1.10 -30.39 -18.14
C ILE A 17 -1.57 -31.83 -18.17
N GLU A 18 -2.86 -32.03 -17.90
CA GLU A 18 -3.47 -33.35 -17.82
C GLU A 18 -3.89 -33.87 -19.19
N ASP A 19 -4.13 -35.18 -19.27
CA ASP A 19 -4.59 -35.85 -20.53
C ASP A 19 -5.99 -35.38 -20.92
N ASN A 20 -6.82 -34.90 -19.98
CA ASN A 20 -8.13 -34.28 -20.23
C ASN A 20 -8.02 -32.84 -20.78
N GLY A 21 -6.80 -32.30 -20.88
CA GLY A 21 -6.51 -30.98 -21.40
C GLY A 21 -6.56 -29.86 -20.35
N GLN A 22 -6.82 -30.14 -19.10
CA GLN A 22 -6.73 -29.10 -18.02
C GLN A 22 -5.27 -28.80 -17.70
N ILE A 23 -4.98 -27.56 -17.30
CA ILE A 23 -3.69 -27.18 -16.75
C ILE A 23 -3.88 -26.71 -15.30
N LYS A 24 -3.05 -27.20 -14.40
CA LYS A 24 -3.14 -27.03 -12.96
C LYS A 24 -1.91 -26.34 -12.41
N LEU A 25 -2.09 -25.44 -11.42
CA LEU A 25 -1.00 -24.89 -10.61
C LEU A 25 -0.82 -25.81 -9.39
N MET A 26 0.18 -26.68 -9.46
CA MET A 26 0.41 -27.73 -8.48
C MET A 26 1.27 -27.28 -7.31
N HIS A 27 2.11 -26.24 -7.51
CA HIS A 27 3.08 -25.80 -6.54
C HIS A 27 3.46 -24.34 -6.77
N PHE A 28 3.55 -23.58 -5.70
CA PHE A 28 4.08 -22.21 -5.64
C PHE A 28 4.73 -21.99 -4.27
N SER A 29 6.06 -22.12 -4.18
CA SER A 29 6.76 -22.15 -2.89
C SER A 29 8.23 -21.77 -3.03
N ALA A 30 8.88 -21.39 -1.89
CA ALA A 30 10.33 -21.36 -1.79
C ALA A 30 10.95 -22.76 -1.74
N LEU A 31 10.20 -23.76 -1.32
CA LEU A 31 10.66 -25.14 -1.22
C LEU A 31 10.51 -25.87 -2.57
N PRO A 32 11.36 -26.88 -2.83
CA PRO A 32 11.21 -27.74 -4.00
C PRO A 32 9.90 -28.51 -3.94
N PHE A 33 9.32 -28.75 -5.11
CA PHE A 33 8.16 -29.61 -5.23
C PHE A 33 8.49 -31.05 -4.86
N ASN A 34 7.67 -31.65 -4.00
CA ASN A 34 7.79 -33.06 -3.61
C ASN A 34 6.51 -33.79 -4.00
N GLU A 35 6.64 -34.79 -4.88
CA GLU A 35 5.49 -35.58 -5.36
C GLU A 35 4.77 -36.34 -4.25
N ASN A 36 5.46 -36.68 -3.17
CA ASN A 36 4.89 -37.38 -2.02
C ASN A 36 4.01 -36.49 -1.13
N ASP A 37 4.11 -35.16 -1.27
CA ASP A 37 3.30 -34.22 -0.48
C ASP A 37 1.88 -34.07 -1.08
N ILE A 38 1.56 -34.72 -2.19
CA ILE A 38 0.46 -34.27 -3.02
C ILE A 38 -0.84 -34.97 -2.76
N TRP A 39 -0.95 -36.28 -2.43
CA TRP A 39 -2.22 -36.86 -2.80
C TRP A 39 -2.69 -37.95 -1.85
N ASP A 40 -3.91 -37.77 -1.36
CA ASP A 40 -4.79 -38.88 -1.12
C ASP A 40 -5.47 -39.29 -2.44
N GLU A 41 -5.83 -40.56 -2.59
CA GLU A 41 -6.46 -41.12 -3.80
C GLU A 41 -7.77 -40.39 -4.21
N MET A 42 -8.41 -39.67 -3.28
CA MET A 42 -9.67 -38.95 -3.52
C MET A 42 -9.44 -37.71 -4.36
N PHE A 43 -8.29 -37.06 -4.17
CA PHE A 43 -7.93 -35.86 -4.89
C PHE A 43 -7.46 -36.14 -6.31
N GLU A 44 -6.74 -37.26 -6.54
CA GLU A 44 -6.38 -37.73 -7.86
C GLU A 44 -7.60 -38.01 -8.74
N LYS A 45 -8.75 -38.37 -8.12
CA LYS A 45 -10.00 -38.66 -8.83
C LYS A 45 -10.91 -37.44 -8.98
N ASP A 46 -10.51 -36.27 -8.42
CA ASP A 46 -11.32 -35.08 -8.52
C ASP A 46 -11.05 -34.29 -9.82
N HIS A 47 -11.91 -34.48 -10.76
CA HIS A 47 -11.88 -33.79 -12.05
C HIS A 47 -12.56 -32.42 -12.01
N LEU A 48 -12.83 -31.85 -10.84
CA LEU A 48 -13.62 -30.62 -10.70
C LEU A 48 -12.82 -29.32 -10.82
N GLY A 49 -11.52 -29.36 -11.22
CA GLY A 49 -10.77 -28.14 -11.51
C GLY A 49 -10.41 -27.33 -10.26
N CYS A 50 -10.10 -27.96 -9.13
CA CYS A 50 -9.75 -27.26 -7.88
C CYS A 50 -8.40 -26.55 -7.97
N PHE A 51 -7.48 -27.06 -8.79
CA PHE A 51 -6.12 -26.49 -8.99
C PHE A 51 -6.01 -25.53 -10.17
N ASP A 52 -7.14 -25.00 -10.63
CA ASP A 52 -7.14 -24.09 -11.75
C ASP A 52 -6.23 -22.88 -11.49
N ILE A 53 -5.52 -22.46 -12.54
CA ILE A 53 -4.62 -21.30 -12.47
C ILE A 53 -5.42 -20.01 -12.26
N ALA A 54 -6.61 -19.92 -12.86
CA ALA A 54 -7.48 -18.76 -12.78
C ALA A 54 -8.92 -19.19 -12.48
N GLN A 55 -9.56 -18.47 -11.59
CA GLN A 55 -11.00 -18.57 -11.34
C GLN A 55 -11.71 -17.48 -12.14
N VAL A 56 -12.63 -17.87 -13.01
CA VAL A 56 -13.46 -16.97 -13.81
C VAL A 56 -14.91 -17.38 -13.64
N GLU A 57 -15.77 -16.43 -13.22
CA GLU A 57 -17.19 -16.67 -13.04
C GLU A 57 -18.01 -15.82 -14.02
N ILE A 58 -18.92 -16.48 -14.73
CA ILE A 58 -19.87 -15.86 -15.64
C ILE A 58 -21.28 -16.10 -15.11
N ALA A 59 -22.08 -15.06 -15.03
CA ALA A 59 -23.48 -15.15 -14.61
C ALA A 59 -24.27 -16.15 -15.44
N GLY A 60 -25.07 -16.98 -14.77
CA GLY A 60 -25.93 -17.96 -15.42
C GLY A 60 -25.25 -19.27 -15.80
N LEU A 61 -23.92 -19.43 -15.57
CA LEU A 61 -23.27 -20.73 -15.72
C LEU A 61 -23.29 -21.50 -14.41
N ASP A 62 -23.64 -22.78 -14.49
CA ASP A 62 -23.66 -23.68 -13.33
C ASP A 62 -22.24 -24.13 -12.98
N ARG A 63 -21.88 -24.02 -11.71
CA ARG A 63 -20.59 -24.46 -11.17
C ARG A 63 -20.77 -25.70 -10.31
N PRO A 64 -19.91 -26.72 -10.47
CA PRO A 64 -20.02 -27.97 -9.72
C PRO A 64 -19.37 -27.87 -8.34
N CYS A 65 -19.42 -26.69 -7.70
CA CYS A 65 -18.81 -26.50 -6.40
C CYS A 65 -19.68 -27.03 -5.27
N GLU A 66 -19.07 -27.17 -4.14
CA GLU A 66 -19.71 -27.52 -2.89
C GLU A 66 -20.79 -26.47 -2.53
N ARG A 67 -21.92 -26.95 -2.00
CA ARG A 67 -23.14 -26.13 -1.79
C ARG A 67 -23.14 -25.31 -0.49
N HIS A 68 -22.14 -25.47 0.36
CA HIS A 68 -22.06 -24.77 1.63
C HIS A 68 -21.06 -23.60 1.54
N GLY A 69 -21.57 -22.40 1.72
CA GLY A 69 -20.80 -21.17 1.68
C GLY A 69 -20.57 -20.62 0.28
N THR A 70 -20.17 -19.36 0.25
CA THR A 70 -19.82 -18.63 -0.97
C THR A 70 -18.31 -18.52 -1.07
N LYS A 71 -17.75 -19.16 -2.09
CA LYS A 71 -16.30 -19.25 -2.29
C LYS A 71 -15.98 -19.02 -3.76
N TYR A 72 -14.86 -18.38 -4.05
CA TYR A 72 -14.36 -18.18 -5.43
C TYR A 72 -13.37 -19.27 -5.82
N ILE A 73 -13.82 -20.52 -5.69
CA ILE A 73 -13.12 -21.73 -6.14
C ILE A 73 -14.08 -22.59 -6.97
N VAL A 74 -13.56 -23.33 -7.95
CA VAL A 74 -14.37 -24.15 -8.86
C VAL A 74 -15.45 -23.31 -9.55
N THR A 75 -15.09 -22.13 -10.02
CA THR A 75 -15.97 -21.18 -10.72
C THR A 75 -16.28 -21.65 -12.15
N ALA A 76 -17.36 -21.19 -12.76
CA ALA A 76 -17.72 -21.52 -14.12
C ALA A 76 -17.59 -20.30 -15.05
N PRO A 77 -16.81 -20.38 -16.16
CA PRO A 77 -16.23 -21.57 -16.78
C PRO A 77 -14.86 -21.99 -16.20
N GLY A 78 -14.32 -21.32 -15.15
CA GLY A 78 -12.99 -21.58 -14.61
C GLY A 78 -12.65 -23.07 -14.49
N TYR A 79 -13.50 -23.86 -13.84
CA TYR A 79 -13.27 -25.27 -13.54
C TYR A 79 -13.06 -26.16 -14.75
N ARG A 80 -13.48 -25.74 -15.95
CA ARG A 80 -13.45 -26.55 -17.19
C ARG A 80 -12.55 -25.98 -18.27
N LEU A 81 -11.81 -24.91 -18.00
CA LEU A 81 -10.85 -24.32 -18.91
C LEU A 81 -9.81 -25.36 -19.38
N LYS A 82 -9.53 -25.37 -20.68
CA LYS A 82 -8.55 -26.27 -21.28
C LYS A 82 -7.31 -25.52 -21.71
N TYR A 83 -6.16 -26.14 -21.52
CA TYR A 83 -4.87 -25.63 -21.97
C TYR A 83 -4.88 -25.42 -23.50
N LYS A 84 -4.42 -24.27 -23.92
CA LYS A 84 -4.29 -23.90 -25.35
C LYS A 84 -2.85 -23.62 -25.73
N ASP A 85 -2.15 -22.78 -24.95
CA ASP A 85 -0.79 -22.35 -25.25
C ASP A 85 0.00 -21.95 -23.96
N PHE A 86 1.33 -22.01 -24.08
CA PHE A 86 2.27 -21.61 -23.04
C PHE A 86 3.43 -20.87 -23.69
N SER A 87 3.63 -19.60 -23.28
CA SER A 87 4.78 -18.81 -23.70
C SER A 87 5.68 -18.49 -22.51
N ASP A 88 6.97 -18.55 -22.76
CA ASP A 88 8.03 -18.31 -21.78
C ASP A 88 9.11 -17.44 -22.44
N THR A 89 9.21 -16.21 -22.03
CA THR A 89 10.10 -15.21 -22.63
C THR A 89 10.85 -14.46 -21.54
N ARG A 90 11.93 -13.77 -21.91
CA ARG A 90 12.71 -12.94 -20.98
C ARG A 90 13.06 -11.62 -21.66
N ASP A 91 13.00 -10.54 -20.91
CA ASP A 91 13.44 -9.22 -21.29
C ASP A 91 14.42 -8.63 -20.23
N ASN A 92 14.69 -7.33 -20.29
CA ASN A 92 15.59 -6.62 -19.36
C ASN A 92 15.03 -6.42 -17.96
N ILE A 93 13.78 -6.78 -17.70
CA ILE A 93 13.13 -6.74 -16.38
C ILE A 93 13.22 -8.10 -15.70
N GLY A 94 13.00 -9.17 -16.48
CA GLY A 94 12.99 -10.53 -16.00
C GLY A 94 12.20 -11.48 -16.91
N ARG A 95 11.75 -12.61 -16.36
CA ARG A 95 11.02 -13.65 -17.07
C ARG A 95 9.53 -13.32 -17.15
N LEU A 96 8.92 -13.62 -18.28
CA LEU A 96 7.49 -13.44 -18.53
C LEU A 96 6.90 -14.76 -19.02
N ILE A 97 5.96 -15.30 -18.26
CA ILE A 97 5.23 -16.50 -18.59
C ILE A 97 3.76 -16.12 -18.83
N LYS A 98 3.18 -16.69 -19.89
CA LYS A 98 1.75 -16.61 -20.14
C LYS A 98 1.21 -18.02 -20.38
N VAL A 99 0.10 -18.33 -19.73
CA VAL A 99 -0.66 -19.57 -19.91
C VAL A 99 -2.00 -19.20 -20.51
N THR A 100 -2.28 -19.72 -21.69
CA THR A 100 -3.55 -19.50 -22.37
C THR A 100 -4.43 -20.73 -22.21
N GLN A 101 -5.64 -20.50 -21.72
CA GLN A 101 -6.69 -21.51 -21.56
C GLN A 101 -7.94 -21.10 -22.37
N TYR A 102 -8.81 -22.05 -22.65
CA TYR A 102 -9.99 -21.82 -23.46
C TYR A 102 -11.17 -22.67 -23.01
N ASP A 103 -12.36 -22.09 -23.00
CA ASP A 103 -13.64 -22.78 -22.77
C ASP A 103 -14.41 -22.91 -24.10
N GLU A 104 -14.46 -24.12 -24.66
CA GLU A 104 -15.09 -24.36 -25.94
C GLU A 104 -16.60 -24.02 -25.97
N PRO A 105 -17.41 -24.34 -24.92
CA PRO A 105 -18.84 -24.00 -24.93
C PRO A 105 -19.17 -22.51 -25.00
N THR A 106 -18.35 -21.66 -24.38
CA THR A 106 -18.60 -20.22 -24.35
C THR A 106 -17.76 -19.45 -25.37
N GLY A 107 -16.64 -20.00 -25.83
CA GLY A 107 -15.66 -19.26 -26.60
C GLY A 107 -14.86 -18.26 -25.74
N ILE A 108 -14.81 -18.44 -24.45
CA ILE A 108 -13.99 -17.60 -23.55
C ILE A 108 -12.55 -18.10 -23.57
N GLU A 109 -11.63 -17.18 -23.84
CA GLU A 109 -10.19 -17.37 -23.70
C GLU A 109 -9.68 -16.66 -22.44
N VAL A 110 -8.84 -17.36 -21.66
CA VAL A 110 -8.27 -16.85 -20.42
C VAL A 110 -6.76 -16.91 -20.51
N ILE A 111 -6.09 -15.78 -20.25
CA ILE A 111 -4.63 -15.66 -20.29
C ILE A 111 -4.13 -15.25 -18.92
N SER A 112 -3.50 -16.19 -18.21
CA SER A 112 -2.84 -15.93 -16.93
C SER A 112 -1.39 -15.51 -17.18
N THR A 113 -1.00 -14.34 -16.67
CA THR A 113 0.34 -13.77 -16.85
C THR A 113 1.11 -13.83 -15.54
N PHE A 114 2.37 -14.29 -15.60
CA PHE A 114 3.31 -14.34 -14.48
C PHE A 114 4.58 -13.58 -14.88
N ARG A 115 4.79 -12.41 -14.28
CA ARG A 115 5.96 -11.55 -14.50
C ARG A 115 6.91 -11.63 -13.32
N PHE A 116 8.10 -12.15 -13.54
CA PHE A 116 9.21 -12.15 -12.60
C PHE A 116 10.07 -10.89 -12.78
N TYR A 117 10.72 -10.50 -11.69
CA TYR A 117 11.68 -9.39 -11.66
C TYR A 117 13.03 -9.94 -11.20
N ASP A 118 14.09 -9.76 -11.99
CA ASP A 118 15.40 -10.39 -11.73
C ASP A 118 15.92 -10.07 -10.32
N GLY A 119 16.23 -11.14 -9.56
CA GLY A 119 16.76 -11.06 -8.21
C GLY A 119 15.73 -10.78 -7.10
N ILE A 120 14.43 -10.81 -7.42
CA ILE A 120 13.33 -10.53 -6.47
C ILE A 120 12.43 -11.76 -6.37
N SER A 121 12.17 -12.24 -5.15
CA SER A 121 11.36 -13.44 -4.88
C SER A 121 9.86 -13.14 -4.94
N ILE A 122 9.42 -12.41 -5.98
CA ILE A 122 8.04 -12.02 -6.22
C ILE A 122 7.67 -12.24 -7.69
N VAL A 123 6.44 -12.68 -7.91
CA VAL A 123 5.80 -12.76 -9.21
C VAL A 123 4.63 -11.80 -9.24
N ARG A 124 4.56 -10.93 -10.23
CA ARG A 124 3.39 -10.10 -10.50
C ARG A 124 2.47 -10.84 -11.43
N THR A 125 1.20 -11.03 -11.04
CA THR A 125 0.23 -11.80 -11.81
C THR A 125 -1.04 -11.00 -12.11
N TYR A 126 -1.68 -11.32 -13.20
CA TYR A 126 -3.02 -10.85 -13.59
C TYR A 126 -3.61 -11.78 -14.66
N THR A 127 -4.92 -11.72 -14.81
CA THR A 127 -5.68 -12.56 -15.74
C THR A 127 -6.39 -11.69 -16.77
N GLU A 128 -6.23 -11.99 -18.04
CA GLU A 128 -7.01 -11.41 -19.12
C GLU A 128 -8.06 -12.42 -19.59
N VAL A 129 -9.32 -11.98 -19.68
CA VAL A 129 -10.46 -12.76 -20.18
C VAL A 129 -10.91 -12.13 -21.48
N ARG A 130 -10.99 -12.91 -22.55
CA ARG A 130 -11.42 -12.50 -23.88
C ARG A 130 -12.66 -13.25 -24.31
N ASN A 131 -13.65 -12.53 -24.80
CA ASN A 131 -14.79 -13.15 -25.47
C ASN A 131 -14.48 -13.33 -26.94
N THR A 132 -14.21 -14.56 -27.37
CA THR A 132 -13.96 -14.91 -28.77
C THR A 132 -15.21 -15.49 -29.47
N SER A 133 -16.36 -15.53 -28.80
CA SER A 133 -17.61 -15.91 -29.41
C SER A 133 -18.01 -14.93 -30.53
N ALA A 134 -18.79 -15.40 -31.50
CA ALA A 134 -19.24 -14.56 -32.61
C ALA A 134 -20.47 -13.69 -32.28
N THR A 135 -21.29 -14.11 -31.30
CA THR A 135 -22.62 -13.55 -31.08
C THR A 135 -22.98 -13.28 -29.62
N GLU A 136 -22.38 -14.04 -28.70
CA GLU A 136 -22.82 -14.04 -27.30
C GLU A 136 -22.11 -12.99 -26.48
N THR A 137 -22.88 -12.26 -25.65
CA THR A 137 -22.34 -11.36 -24.59
C THR A 137 -22.36 -12.12 -23.26
N TYR A 138 -21.25 -12.10 -22.55
CA TYR A 138 -21.11 -12.76 -21.25
C TYR A 138 -20.91 -11.72 -20.14
N THR A 139 -21.60 -11.93 -19.02
CA THR A 139 -21.43 -11.08 -17.82
C THR A 139 -20.43 -11.73 -16.87
N LEU A 140 -19.24 -11.13 -16.77
CA LEU A 140 -18.24 -11.52 -15.78
C LEU A 140 -18.65 -11.01 -14.40
N THR A 141 -18.67 -11.88 -13.41
CA THR A 141 -19.00 -11.56 -11.99
C THR A 141 -17.80 -11.70 -11.06
N TYR A 142 -16.79 -12.47 -11.49
CA TYR A 142 -15.51 -12.63 -10.78
C TYR A 142 -14.39 -13.02 -11.74
N VAL A 143 -13.18 -12.45 -11.51
CA VAL A 143 -11.95 -12.86 -12.18
C VAL A 143 -10.80 -12.80 -11.17
N SER A 144 -10.19 -13.95 -10.86
CA SER A 144 -9.00 -13.96 -10.01
C SER A 144 -7.79 -13.39 -10.73
N SER A 145 -6.92 -12.72 -9.99
CA SER A 145 -5.60 -12.31 -10.45
C SER A 145 -4.52 -13.34 -10.09
N PHE A 146 -4.79 -14.11 -9.03
CA PHE A 146 -4.00 -15.26 -8.60
C PHE A 146 -4.91 -16.24 -7.87
N ASN A 147 -4.67 -17.53 -8.08
CA ASN A 147 -5.33 -18.61 -7.37
C ASN A 147 -4.33 -19.73 -7.12
N TYR A 148 -4.21 -20.17 -5.87
CA TYR A 148 -3.31 -21.27 -5.50
C TYR A 148 -3.94 -22.14 -4.42
N LEU A 149 -4.07 -23.42 -4.68
CA LEU A 149 -4.61 -24.41 -3.75
C LEU A 149 -3.51 -25.39 -3.33
N GLY A 150 -3.52 -25.78 -2.07
CA GLY A 150 -2.64 -26.83 -1.53
C GLY A 150 -1.38 -26.31 -0.81
N PHE A 151 -1.32 -25.05 -0.38
CA PHE A 151 -0.17 -24.53 0.34
C PHE A 151 0.03 -25.17 1.73
N GLU A 152 -0.97 -25.85 2.29
CA GLU A 152 -0.89 -26.55 3.57
C GLU A 152 -0.14 -27.88 3.49
N LYS A 153 0.19 -28.38 2.31
CA LYS A 153 0.81 -29.71 2.13
C LYS A 153 2.28 -29.77 2.55
N GLU A 154 2.92 -28.62 2.66
CA GLU A 154 4.31 -28.55 3.09
C GLU A 154 4.41 -28.91 4.57
N GLY A 155 5.29 -29.88 4.90
CA GLY A 155 5.50 -30.41 6.24
C GLY A 155 4.58 -31.60 6.56
N ILE A 156 4.67 -32.12 7.80
CA ILE A 156 3.95 -33.30 8.28
C ILE A 156 2.93 -33.01 9.37
N LEU A 157 2.99 -31.83 9.99
CA LEU A 157 2.04 -31.44 11.03
C LEU A 157 0.64 -31.19 10.46
N PRO A 158 -0.43 -31.41 11.26
CA PRO A 158 -1.76 -30.98 10.88
C PRO A 158 -1.82 -29.52 10.45
N ARG A 159 -2.72 -29.20 9.54
CA ARG A 159 -2.85 -27.82 8.98
C ARG A 159 -3.10 -26.76 10.04
N ASP A 160 -3.87 -27.07 11.09
CA ASP A 160 -4.23 -26.10 12.12
C ASP A 160 -3.06 -25.77 13.07
N ASP A 161 -2.07 -26.66 13.17
CA ASP A 161 -0.98 -26.57 14.13
C ASP A 161 0.26 -25.81 13.57
N LYS A 162 0.31 -25.55 12.29
CA LYS A 162 1.53 -25.03 11.63
C LYS A 162 1.40 -23.69 10.95
N PHE A 163 0.23 -23.05 10.93
CA PHE A 163 0.06 -21.79 10.23
C PHE A 163 -0.23 -20.62 11.16
N ILE A 164 0.47 -19.51 10.88
CA ILE A 164 0.13 -18.19 11.38
C ILE A 164 -0.23 -17.30 10.19
N ILE A 165 -1.41 -16.68 10.25
CA ILE A 165 -1.90 -15.73 9.26
C ILE A 165 -1.74 -14.34 9.85
N LYS A 166 -1.07 -13.45 9.12
CA LYS A 166 -0.95 -12.04 9.51
C LYS A 166 -1.83 -11.18 8.62
N ILE A 167 -2.72 -10.43 9.24
CA ILE A 167 -3.66 -9.52 8.57
C ILE A 167 -3.33 -8.09 8.97
N PRO A 168 -3.06 -7.18 8.00
CA PRO A 168 -2.77 -5.78 8.28
C PRO A 168 -4.06 -4.98 8.40
N HIS A 169 -4.53 -4.75 9.62
CA HIS A 169 -5.62 -3.84 9.90
C HIS A 169 -5.18 -2.39 9.67
N ASN A 170 -6.10 -1.58 9.19
CA ASN A 170 -5.86 -0.18 8.90
C ASN A 170 -7.07 0.65 9.32
N SER A 171 -6.84 1.85 9.80
CA SER A 171 -7.91 2.80 10.05
C SER A 171 -7.29 4.17 10.31
N TRP A 172 -8.06 5.22 10.15
CA TRP A 172 -7.62 6.59 10.42
C TRP A 172 -6.97 6.74 11.80
N GLN A 173 -5.76 7.28 11.84
CA GLN A 173 -4.89 7.42 13.01
C GLN A 173 -4.45 6.09 13.69
N LYS A 174 -4.65 4.98 13.02
CA LYS A 174 -4.27 3.63 13.48
C LYS A 174 -3.87 2.76 12.28
N GLU A 175 -3.03 3.32 11.44
CA GLU A 175 -2.62 2.68 10.20
C GLU A 175 -1.61 1.56 10.46
N MET A 176 -1.63 0.54 9.60
CA MET A 176 -0.65 -0.56 9.53
C MET A 176 -0.52 -1.38 10.83
N LEU A 177 -1.64 -1.71 11.45
CA LEU A 177 -1.68 -2.56 12.63
C LEU A 177 -1.83 -4.04 12.23
N TRP A 178 -0.74 -4.74 12.17
CA TRP A 178 -0.72 -6.18 11.88
C TRP A 178 -1.14 -7.00 13.10
N GLN A 179 -1.94 -8.05 12.86
CA GLN A 179 -2.36 -9.01 13.87
C GLN A 179 -2.10 -10.44 13.39
N ASP A 180 -1.69 -11.28 14.31
CA ASP A 180 -1.44 -12.69 14.10
C ASP A 180 -2.68 -13.52 14.46
N TYR A 181 -3.04 -14.45 13.58
CA TYR A 181 -4.19 -15.33 13.76
C TYR A 181 -3.84 -16.78 13.43
N THR A 182 -4.51 -17.70 14.13
CA THR A 182 -4.63 -19.09 13.71
C THR A 182 -5.91 -19.30 12.88
N PHE A 183 -5.99 -20.39 12.14
CA PHE A 183 -7.23 -20.75 11.42
C PHE A 183 -8.42 -20.94 12.39
N GLU A 184 -8.20 -21.49 13.58
CA GLU A 184 -9.24 -21.62 14.60
C GLU A 184 -9.79 -20.27 15.05
N GLN A 185 -8.89 -19.30 15.34
CA GLN A 185 -9.30 -17.94 15.72
C GLN A 185 -10.10 -17.24 14.63
N LEU A 186 -9.84 -17.56 13.36
CA LEU A 186 -10.59 -17.04 12.20
C LEU A 186 -11.84 -17.87 11.89
N GLY A 187 -12.17 -18.88 12.70
CA GLY A 187 -13.37 -19.71 12.59
C GLY A 187 -13.31 -20.78 11.50
N MET A 188 -12.11 -21.27 11.19
CA MET A 188 -11.86 -22.35 10.24
C MET A 188 -11.07 -23.51 10.89
N PRO A 189 -11.48 -24.04 12.04
CA PRO A 189 -10.79 -25.18 12.62
C PRO A 189 -11.01 -26.43 11.77
N GLN A 190 -10.06 -27.36 11.84
CA GLN A 190 -10.23 -28.68 11.24
C GLN A 190 -11.21 -29.49 12.08
N SER A 191 -12.39 -29.81 11.52
CA SER A 191 -13.48 -30.47 12.23
C SER A 191 -13.51 -31.99 12.06
N GLN A 192 -12.95 -32.51 10.97
CA GLN A 192 -12.90 -33.95 10.65
C GLN A 192 -11.56 -34.34 10.05
N LYS A 193 -11.24 -35.63 10.11
CA LYS A 193 -9.98 -36.20 9.62
C LYS A 193 -10.06 -36.86 8.24
N ASP A 194 -11.24 -37.01 7.73
CA ASP A 194 -11.50 -37.79 6.50
C ASP A 194 -11.74 -36.84 5.33
N GLY A 195 -11.03 -36.87 4.28
CA GLY A 195 -11.02 -35.99 3.08
C GLY A 195 -12.35 -35.48 2.48
N TRP A 196 -13.46 -35.56 3.21
CA TRP A 196 -14.76 -34.97 2.92
C TRP A 196 -15.02 -33.64 3.65
N GLU A 197 -13.99 -33.09 4.29
CA GLU A 197 -14.14 -31.84 5.01
C GLU A 197 -14.25 -30.64 4.11
N HIS A 198 -15.34 -29.90 4.33
CA HIS A 198 -15.51 -28.58 3.77
C HIS A 198 -15.82 -27.59 4.90
N CYS A 199 -15.11 -26.50 4.94
CA CYS A 199 -15.53 -25.36 5.70
C CYS A 199 -16.47 -24.51 4.84
N GLY A 200 -17.70 -24.29 5.28
CA GLY A 200 -18.62 -23.37 4.60
C GLY A 200 -18.20 -21.90 4.71
N LYS A 201 -17.13 -21.62 5.44
CA LYS A 201 -16.60 -20.28 5.70
C LYS A 201 -15.36 -20.00 4.85
N ALA A 202 -15.26 -18.77 4.33
CA ALA A 202 -14.02 -18.19 3.85
C ALA A 202 -13.54 -17.10 4.82
N ILE A 203 -12.24 -16.96 4.97
CA ILE A 203 -11.61 -15.79 5.56
C ILE A 203 -11.55 -14.75 4.44
N ASN A 204 -12.44 -13.77 4.49
CA ASN A 204 -12.57 -12.73 3.48
C ASN A 204 -11.97 -11.44 4.02
N VAL A 205 -11.06 -10.83 3.27
CA VAL A 205 -10.58 -9.48 3.51
C VAL A 205 -10.84 -8.67 2.25
N THR A 206 -11.63 -7.61 2.41
CA THR A 206 -12.21 -6.87 1.29
C THR A 206 -12.15 -5.39 1.57
N ASN A 207 -11.92 -4.61 0.54
CA ASN A 207 -12.15 -3.18 0.54
C ASN A 207 -13.20 -2.83 -0.51
N VAL A 208 -14.04 -1.83 -0.20
CA VAL A 208 -15.05 -1.30 -1.13
C VAL A 208 -14.93 0.22 -1.15
N GLY A 209 -14.87 0.82 -2.35
CA GLY A 209 -14.79 2.27 -2.50
C GLY A 209 -13.38 2.79 -2.77
N ASN A 210 -13.26 4.13 -2.85
CA ASN A 210 -12.02 4.82 -3.22
C ASN A 210 -10.97 4.90 -2.10
N TRP A 211 -11.33 4.65 -0.86
CA TRP A 211 -10.36 4.47 0.21
C TRP A 211 -9.85 3.04 0.19
N SER A 212 -8.86 2.78 -0.65
CA SER A 212 -8.34 1.42 -0.93
C SER A 212 -7.76 0.71 0.30
N THR A 213 -7.51 1.45 1.38
CA THR A 213 -6.98 0.92 2.64
C THR A 213 -7.77 1.39 3.87
N ASN A 214 -9.09 1.46 3.76
CA ASN A 214 -9.95 1.95 4.83
C ASN A 214 -9.90 1.08 6.09
N GLU A 215 -10.02 -0.25 5.95
CA GLU A 215 -10.02 -1.20 7.07
C GLU A 215 -8.80 -2.12 7.09
N TYR A 216 -8.19 -2.35 5.94
CA TYR A 216 -7.04 -3.25 5.76
C TYR A 216 -6.10 -2.70 4.69
N LEU A 217 -4.81 -3.04 4.79
CA LEU A 217 -3.94 -2.93 3.62
C LEU A 217 -4.28 -4.04 2.62
N PRO A 218 -4.11 -3.81 1.30
CA PRO A 218 -4.38 -4.80 0.26
C PRO A 218 -3.30 -5.90 0.23
N MET A 219 -3.05 -6.51 1.37
CA MET A 219 -1.92 -7.39 1.63
C MET A 219 -2.31 -8.51 2.59
N GLY A 220 -1.46 -9.51 2.70
CA GLY A 220 -1.50 -10.53 3.74
C GLY A 220 -0.22 -11.37 3.72
N TYR A 221 -0.09 -12.20 4.75
CA TYR A 221 1.06 -13.06 4.95
C TYR A 221 0.64 -14.35 5.66
N ILE A 222 1.15 -15.49 5.22
CA ILE A 222 0.98 -16.79 5.86
C ILE A 222 2.36 -17.37 6.14
N GLN A 223 2.61 -17.78 7.39
CA GLN A 223 3.82 -18.49 7.81
C GLN A 223 3.50 -19.94 8.07
N ASN A 224 4.17 -20.85 7.39
CA ASN A 224 4.28 -22.23 7.81
C ASN A 224 5.38 -22.33 8.88
N THR A 225 5.02 -22.49 10.14
CA THR A 225 5.96 -22.48 11.27
C THR A 225 6.77 -23.76 11.36
N GLU A 226 6.34 -24.87 10.72
CA GLU A 226 7.08 -26.12 10.65
C GLU A 226 8.23 -26.06 9.66
N THR A 227 7.97 -25.57 8.44
CA THR A 227 8.97 -25.53 7.36
C THR A 227 9.74 -24.22 7.28
N GLY A 228 9.21 -23.18 7.92
CA GLY A 228 9.73 -21.82 7.81
C GLY A 228 9.33 -21.10 6.50
N ASN A 229 8.58 -21.76 5.61
CA ASN A 229 8.16 -21.12 4.35
C ASN A 229 7.05 -20.11 4.59
N GLY A 230 7.20 -18.89 4.06
CA GLY A 230 6.20 -17.82 4.09
C GLY A 230 5.68 -17.53 2.69
N LEU A 231 4.37 -17.31 2.60
CA LEU A 231 3.66 -16.84 1.40
C LEU A 231 3.07 -15.46 1.72
N PHE A 232 3.33 -14.47 0.87
CA PHE A 232 2.82 -13.12 1.06
C PHE A 232 2.34 -12.52 -0.26
N TRP A 233 1.44 -11.53 -0.17
CA TRP A 233 0.84 -10.89 -1.34
C TRP A 233 0.56 -9.41 -1.13
N GLN A 234 0.41 -8.70 -2.28
CA GLN A 234 -0.02 -7.32 -2.39
C GLN A 234 -0.93 -7.17 -3.61
N ILE A 235 -2.14 -6.62 -3.42
CA ILE A 235 -3.06 -6.27 -4.52
C ILE A 235 -2.79 -4.82 -4.93
N GLU A 236 -2.64 -4.57 -6.23
CA GLU A 236 -2.25 -3.27 -6.77
C GLU A 236 -3.44 -2.55 -7.41
N HIS A 237 -4.36 -2.10 -6.57
CA HIS A 237 -5.56 -1.40 -6.99
C HIS A 237 -5.91 -0.26 -6.04
N ASN A 238 -6.35 0.87 -6.60
CA ASN A 238 -6.70 2.09 -5.87
C ASN A 238 -8.18 2.17 -5.46
N GLY A 239 -8.90 1.07 -5.55
CA GLY A 239 -10.32 0.98 -5.19
C GLY A 239 -10.70 -0.33 -4.54
N SER A 240 -11.81 -0.92 -4.99
CA SER A 240 -12.32 -2.17 -4.41
C SER A 240 -11.46 -3.37 -4.79
N TRP A 241 -11.09 -4.17 -3.80
CA TRP A 241 -10.31 -5.39 -3.97
C TRP A 241 -10.75 -6.44 -2.96
N HIS A 242 -10.35 -7.70 -3.23
CA HIS A 242 -10.72 -8.83 -2.40
C HIS A 242 -9.62 -9.88 -2.37
N TRP A 243 -9.39 -10.49 -1.21
CA TRP A 243 -8.71 -11.76 -1.10
C TRP A 243 -9.44 -12.67 -0.13
N GLU A 244 -9.34 -13.97 -0.41
CA GLU A 244 -9.92 -14.98 0.46
C GLU A 244 -9.00 -16.17 0.65
N ILE A 245 -9.07 -16.76 1.83
CA ILE A 245 -8.53 -18.06 2.16
C ILE A 245 -9.70 -18.93 2.63
N SER A 246 -9.84 -20.08 2.01
CA SER A 246 -10.78 -21.10 2.45
C SER A 246 -10.24 -22.47 2.10
N ASP A 247 -11.07 -23.49 2.21
CA ASP A 247 -10.72 -24.84 1.81
C ASP A 247 -11.61 -25.36 0.67
N GLN A 248 -11.07 -26.28 -0.08
CA GLN A 248 -11.79 -27.13 -1.01
C GLN A 248 -11.35 -28.56 -0.76
N ARG A 249 -12.28 -29.41 -0.30
CA ARG A 249 -12.02 -30.80 0.05
C ARG A 249 -10.83 -31.01 0.99
N GLY A 250 -10.78 -30.19 2.04
CA GLY A 250 -9.74 -30.26 3.05
C GLY A 250 -8.43 -29.58 2.67
N HIS A 251 -8.29 -29.05 1.46
CA HIS A 251 -7.09 -28.32 1.00
C HIS A 251 -7.32 -26.81 1.01
N PHE A 252 -6.37 -26.05 1.56
CA PHE A 252 -6.46 -24.62 1.61
C PHE A 252 -6.13 -23.98 0.26
N TYR A 253 -6.88 -22.95 -0.10
CA TYR A 253 -6.55 -22.09 -1.23
C TYR A 253 -6.46 -20.64 -0.81
N LEU A 254 -5.67 -19.88 -1.59
CA LEU A 254 -5.60 -18.43 -1.57
C LEU A 254 -6.08 -17.91 -2.92
N ALA A 255 -7.09 -17.05 -2.92
CA ALA A 255 -7.56 -16.35 -4.11
C ALA A 255 -7.45 -14.85 -3.93
N LEU A 256 -6.86 -14.16 -4.93
CA LEU A 256 -6.64 -12.71 -4.94
C LEU A 256 -7.33 -12.12 -6.15
N SER A 257 -8.05 -11.00 -5.96
CA SER A 257 -8.78 -10.34 -7.05
C SER A 257 -8.93 -8.83 -6.84
N GLY A 258 -9.36 -8.15 -7.89
CA GLY A 258 -9.97 -6.83 -7.80
C GLY A 258 -11.42 -6.91 -7.31
N PRO A 259 -12.30 -5.97 -7.77
CA PRO A 259 -13.71 -5.99 -7.43
C PRO A 259 -14.43 -7.24 -7.97
N ASN A 260 -15.52 -7.59 -7.32
CA ASN A 260 -16.38 -8.70 -7.68
C ASN A 260 -17.86 -8.37 -7.40
N GLU A 261 -18.79 -9.20 -7.86
CA GLU A 261 -20.21 -8.91 -7.73
C GLU A 261 -20.68 -8.92 -6.26
N GLN A 262 -20.24 -9.90 -5.47
CA GLN A 262 -20.78 -10.13 -4.14
C GLN A 262 -20.36 -9.06 -3.12
N GLN A 263 -19.10 -8.66 -3.13
CA GLN A 263 -18.55 -7.74 -2.14
C GLN A 263 -18.61 -6.29 -2.59
N SER A 264 -18.43 -6.02 -3.90
CA SER A 264 -18.26 -4.66 -4.41
C SER A 264 -19.23 -4.28 -5.53
N HIS A 265 -20.28 -5.08 -5.76
CA HIS A 265 -21.31 -4.83 -6.78
C HIS A 265 -20.72 -4.65 -8.20
N TRP A 266 -19.66 -5.36 -8.49
CA TRP A 266 -18.97 -5.29 -9.77
C TRP A 266 -19.37 -6.45 -10.68
N PHE A 267 -19.86 -6.15 -11.85
CA PHE A 267 -19.90 -7.06 -12.98
C PHE A 267 -19.57 -6.31 -14.27
N LYS A 268 -19.09 -7.05 -15.26
CA LYS A 268 -18.73 -6.52 -16.59
C LYS A 268 -19.36 -7.34 -17.68
N ASN A 269 -20.15 -6.70 -18.54
CA ASN A 269 -20.63 -7.31 -19.77
C ASN A 269 -19.50 -7.31 -20.82
N LEU A 270 -19.19 -8.48 -21.33
CA LEU A 270 -18.13 -8.68 -22.29
C LEU A 270 -18.75 -9.07 -23.63
N ALA A 271 -18.88 -8.11 -24.53
CA ALA A 271 -19.42 -8.34 -25.87
C ALA A 271 -18.44 -9.16 -26.77
N PRO A 272 -18.89 -9.71 -27.87
CA PRO A 272 -18.01 -10.40 -28.84
C PRO A 272 -16.81 -9.52 -29.22
N GLY A 273 -15.61 -10.09 -29.09
CA GLY A 273 -14.34 -9.43 -29.41
C GLY A 273 -13.79 -8.55 -28.30
N GLU A 274 -14.51 -8.32 -27.20
CA GLU A 274 -14.02 -7.54 -26.06
C GLU A 274 -13.16 -8.37 -25.10
N SER A 275 -12.36 -7.68 -24.30
CA SER A 275 -11.53 -8.25 -23.25
C SER A 275 -11.61 -7.47 -21.94
N PHE A 276 -11.35 -8.17 -20.85
CA PHE A 276 -11.19 -7.61 -19.52
C PHE A 276 -9.88 -8.10 -18.91
N THR A 277 -9.13 -7.19 -18.27
CA THR A 277 -7.93 -7.54 -17.53
C THR A 277 -8.13 -7.23 -16.04
N SER A 278 -7.91 -8.25 -15.20
CA SER A 278 -8.00 -8.13 -13.74
C SER A 278 -6.92 -7.17 -13.19
N VAL A 279 -7.11 -6.72 -11.95
CA VAL A 279 -6.10 -5.90 -11.28
C VAL A 279 -4.83 -6.71 -11.05
N PRO A 280 -3.63 -6.11 -11.17
CA PRO A 280 -2.40 -6.83 -10.87
C PRO A 280 -2.27 -7.17 -9.38
N VAL A 281 -1.63 -8.29 -9.08
CA VAL A 281 -1.23 -8.67 -7.73
C VAL A 281 0.23 -9.14 -7.73
N ALA A 282 0.95 -8.86 -6.67
CA ALA A 282 2.28 -9.39 -6.42
C ALA A 282 2.18 -10.52 -5.39
N VAL A 283 2.75 -11.67 -5.68
CA VAL A 283 2.80 -12.82 -4.77
C VAL A 283 4.24 -13.27 -4.61
N GLY A 284 4.69 -13.47 -3.39
CA GLY A 284 6.07 -13.81 -3.09
C GLY A 284 6.21 -14.89 -2.04
N VAL A 285 7.44 -15.42 -1.94
CA VAL A 285 7.83 -16.43 -0.95
C VAL A 285 9.06 -15.97 -0.17
N CYS A 286 9.17 -16.39 1.08
CA CYS A 286 10.26 -15.99 1.99
C CYS A 286 10.44 -16.99 3.13
N CYS A 287 11.52 -16.84 3.91
CA CYS A 287 11.77 -17.64 5.11
C CYS A 287 11.12 -17.04 6.38
N ASP A 288 10.92 -15.73 6.40
CA ASP A 288 10.29 -15.02 7.52
C ASP A 288 9.67 -13.69 7.07
N PHE A 289 8.95 -13.05 7.97
CA PHE A 289 8.23 -11.81 7.70
C PHE A 289 9.15 -10.65 7.27
N ASP A 290 10.29 -10.47 7.93
CA ASP A 290 11.23 -9.39 7.60
C ASP A 290 11.81 -9.55 6.19
N GLU A 291 12.14 -10.80 5.78
CA GLU A 291 12.57 -11.10 4.42
C GLU A 291 11.46 -10.78 3.42
N GLY A 292 10.22 -11.20 3.70
CA GLY A 292 9.07 -10.93 2.84
C GLY A 292 8.82 -9.43 2.62
N MET A 293 8.87 -8.63 3.69
CA MET A 293 8.74 -7.17 3.60
C MET A 293 9.95 -6.52 2.89
N GLY A 294 11.13 -7.09 3.07
CA GLY A 294 12.33 -6.69 2.32
C GLY A 294 12.20 -6.94 0.81
N GLU A 295 11.67 -8.10 0.41
CA GLU A 295 11.41 -8.42 -1.00
C GLU A 295 10.31 -7.50 -1.59
N LEU A 296 9.24 -7.22 -0.84
CA LEU A 296 8.23 -6.23 -1.25
C LEU A 296 8.83 -4.84 -1.42
N THR A 297 9.74 -4.42 -0.54
CA THR A 297 10.43 -3.13 -0.68
C THR A 297 11.25 -3.06 -1.97
N ARG A 298 12.00 -4.13 -2.32
CA ARG A 298 12.75 -4.22 -3.59
C ARG A 298 11.83 -4.21 -4.79
N TYR A 299 10.74 -4.99 -4.73
CA TYR A 299 9.75 -5.06 -5.78
C TYR A 299 9.05 -3.71 -6.04
N ARG A 300 8.61 -3.03 -4.99
CA ARG A 300 7.99 -1.71 -5.04
C ARG A 300 8.90 -0.68 -5.72
N ARG A 301 10.19 -0.72 -5.42
CA ARG A 301 11.22 0.09 -6.10
C ARG A 301 11.37 -0.25 -7.57
N ALA A 302 11.20 -1.52 -7.95
CA ALA A 302 11.31 -1.96 -9.34
C ALA A 302 10.12 -1.52 -10.21
N ILE A 303 8.91 -1.45 -9.63
CA ILE A 303 7.68 -1.13 -10.38
C ILE A 303 7.31 0.34 -10.38
N ARG A 304 7.82 1.14 -9.46
CA ARG A 304 7.46 2.55 -9.35
C ARG A 304 8.11 3.41 -10.44
N ARG A 305 7.45 4.51 -10.78
CA ARG A 305 7.98 5.55 -11.68
C ARG A 305 9.29 6.10 -11.11
N LYS A 306 10.31 6.20 -11.95
CA LYS A 306 11.56 6.87 -11.60
C LYS A 306 11.32 8.39 -11.51
N ASN A 307 11.80 9.00 -10.44
CA ASN A 307 11.67 10.44 -10.19
C ASN A 307 12.84 10.97 -9.35
N ALA A 308 13.14 12.24 -9.49
CA ALA A 308 14.25 12.90 -8.80
C ALA A 308 14.01 13.02 -7.29
N ASP A 309 12.74 13.09 -6.85
CA ASP A 309 12.39 13.24 -5.44
C ASP A 309 12.75 12.00 -4.61
N ASN A 310 12.49 10.79 -5.12
CA ASN A 310 12.91 9.56 -4.44
C ASN A 310 14.43 9.31 -4.47
N GLU A 311 15.16 10.06 -5.29
CA GLU A 311 16.63 10.08 -5.24
C GLU A 311 17.15 11.10 -4.21
N LYS A 312 16.46 12.22 -4.04
CA LYS A 312 16.87 13.32 -3.17
C LYS A 312 16.45 13.13 -1.71
N LEU A 313 15.29 12.54 -1.45
CA LEU A 313 14.66 12.43 -0.13
C LEU A 313 14.64 13.78 0.62
N ALA A 314 14.12 14.81 -0.05
CA ALA A 314 14.10 16.16 0.51
C ALA A 314 13.22 16.22 1.77
N VAL A 315 13.62 17.09 2.71
CA VAL A 315 12.84 17.39 3.93
C VAL A 315 11.68 18.31 3.55
N ILE A 316 10.47 17.91 3.91
CA ILE A 316 9.23 18.65 3.65
C ILE A 316 8.89 19.47 4.89
N PHE A 317 8.48 20.73 4.72
CA PHE A 317 7.70 21.45 5.73
C PHE A 317 6.26 21.60 5.24
N ASN A 318 5.30 21.40 6.15
CA ASN A 318 3.88 21.60 5.89
C ASN A 318 3.25 22.33 7.09
N ASP A 319 2.42 23.31 6.81
CA ASP A 319 1.88 24.24 7.81
C ASP A 319 0.62 23.73 8.55
N TYR A 320 0.19 22.46 8.32
CA TYR A 320 -1.06 21.95 8.88
C TYR A 320 -0.94 21.42 10.32
N MET A 321 -0.20 20.29 10.47
CA MET A 321 -0.25 19.45 11.68
C MET A 321 0.40 20.15 12.89
N ASN A 322 -0.38 20.34 13.97
CA ASN A 322 0.03 21.08 15.16
C ASN A 322 0.63 22.47 14.83
N CYS A 323 0.13 23.09 13.75
CA CYS A 323 0.55 24.38 13.24
C CYS A 323 -0.69 25.25 12.92
N LEU A 324 -1.01 25.49 11.65
CA LEU A 324 -2.11 26.41 11.27
C LEU A 324 -3.48 25.73 11.13
N TRP A 325 -3.57 24.40 11.08
CA TRP A 325 -4.82 23.65 11.02
C TRP A 325 -5.80 24.09 9.91
N GLY A 326 -5.26 24.44 8.72
CA GLY A 326 -6.07 24.89 7.60
C GLY A 326 -6.49 26.37 7.64
N ASP A 327 -5.76 27.19 8.39
CA ASP A 327 -5.96 28.65 8.43
C ASP A 327 -4.71 29.43 7.96
N PRO A 328 -4.17 29.13 6.74
CA PRO A 328 -3.04 29.82 6.18
C PRO A 328 -3.40 31.25 5.77
N THR A 329 -2.50 32.20 6.05
CA THR A 329 -2.58 33.58 5.58
C THR A 329 -1.19 34.10 5.25
N GLU A 330 -1.07 35.09 4.34
CA GLU A 330 0.22 35.69 3.99
C GLU A 330 1.01 36.11 5.24
N GLU A 331 0.34 36.65 6.26
CA GLU A 331 0.95 37.09 7.51
C GLU A 331 1.53 35.94 8.33
N LYS A 332 0.81 34.81 8.41
CA LYS A 332 1.23 33.62 9.19
C LYS A 332 2.33 32.82 8.48
N GLU A 333 2.28 32.78 7.16
CA GLU A 333 3.22 32.01 6.35
C GLU A 333 4.66 32.57 6.39
N ILE A 334 4.83 33.88 6.31
CA ILE A 334 6.17 34.50 6.19
C ILE A 334 7.13 34.11 7.32
N PRO A 335 6.74 34.16 8.63
CA PRO A 335 7.62 33.71 9.70
C PRO A 335 7.89 32.18 9.66
N LEU A 336 6.90 31.36 9.27
CA LEU A 336 7.08 29.92 9.16
C LEU A 336 8.03 29.54 8.01
N ILE A 337 7.92 30.18 6.84
CA ILE A 337 8.83 29.99 5.71
C ILE A 337 10.27 30.22 6.13
N LYS A 338 10.52 31.32 6.87
CA LYS A 338 11.86 31.65 7.37
C LYS A 338 12.36 30.58 8.33
N ALA A 339 11.55 30.19 9.32
CA ALA A 339 11.93 29.19 10.31
C ALA A 339 12.17 27.80 9.69
N ALA A 340 11.34 27.39 8.73
CA ALA A 340 11.51 26.13 7.97
C ALA A 340 12.83 26.13 7.18
N ALA A 341 13.15 27.21 6.49
CA ALA A 341 14.41 27.35 5.79
C ALA A 341 15.63 27.33 6.72
N GLU A 342 15.54 28.03 7.86
CA GLU A 342 16.59 28.03 8.90
C GLU A 342 16.78 26.67 9.54
N ALA A 343 15.72 25.86 9.68
CA ALA A 343 15.80 24.49 10.14
C ALA A 343 16.47 23.56 9.11
N GLY A 344 16.40 23.91 7.84
CA GLY A 344 16.99 23.14 6.74
C GLY A 344 15.99 22.36 5.91
N CYS A 345 14.70 22.73 5.93
CA CYS A 345 13.67 22.15 5.05
C CYS A 345 13.96 22.53 3.58
N GLU A 346 13.51 21.69 2.66
CA GLU A 346 13.80 21.79 1.22
C GLU A 346 12.53 21.99 0.39
N TYR A 347 11.36 21.55 0.90
CA TYR A 347 10.03 21.82 0.35
C TYR A 347 9.19 22.54 1.40
N TYR A 348 8.28 23.39 0.94
CA TYR A 348 7.32 24.08 1.82
C TYR A 348 5.92 24.00 1.24
N CYS A 349 5.01 23.31 1.92
CA CYS A 349 3.62 23.11 1.51
C CYS A 349 2.68 24.01 2.31
N ILE A 350 1.93 24.86 1.63
CA ILE A 350 0.76 25.56 2.18
C ILE A 350 -0.40 24.59 2.09
N ASP A 351 -0.87 24.09 3.24
CA ASP A 351 -1.90 23.06 3.30
C ASP A 351 -3.30 23.62 3.01
N CYS A 352 -4.37 22.90 3.32
CA CYS A 352 -5.74 23.27 3.01
C CYS A 352 -6.13 24.68 3.54
N GLY A 353 -7.15 25.28 2.94
CA GLY A 353 -7.68 26.58 3.35
C GLY A 353 -7.20 27.78 2.52
N TRP A 354 -6.12 27.69 1.76
CA TRP A 354 -5.58 28.81 0.96
C TRP A 354 -6.58 29.40 -0.06
N TYR A 355 -7.56 28.60 -0.49
CA TYR A 355 -8.63 28.96 -1.45
C TYR A 355 -9.90 29.44 -0.77
N ALA A 356 -10.10 29.17 0.53
CA ALA A 356 -11.39 29.31 1.21
C ALA A 356 -11.61 30.69 1.86
N ASP A 357 -12.86 31.15 1.82
CA ASP A 357 -13.32 32.29 2.60
C ASP A 357 -13.98 31.78 3.90
N GLY A 358 -13.20 31.61 4.95
CA GLY A 358 -13.65 31.02 6.21
C GLY A 358 -13.23 29.56 6.37
N PHE A 359 -14.16 28.69 6.81
CA PHE A 359 -13.89 27.26 6.95
C PHE A 359 -13.74 26.59 5.58
N TRP A 360 -12.66 25.86 5.41
CA TRP A 360 -12.18 25.41 4.10
C TRP A 360 -12.93 24.19 3.52
N TRP A 361 -13.63 23.42 4.34
CA TRP A 361 -14.07 22.05 4.05
C TRP A 361 -15.02 21.91 2.85
N ASP A 362 -16.06 22.75 2.78
CA ASP A 362 -17.17 22.59 1.83
C ASP A 362 -17.11 23.52 0.61
N SER A 363 -16.00 24.26 0.46
CA SER A 363 -15.76 25.21 -0.63
C SER A 363 -14.67 24.77 -1.61
N VAL A 364 -14.19 23.55 -1.49
CA VAL A 364 -13.19 22.96 -2.43
C VAL A 364 -13.73 22.88 -3.85
N GLY A 365 -12.91 23.10 -4.87
CA GLY A 365 -13.27 22.89 -6.28
C GLY A 365 -12.82 23.96 -7.25
N GLU A 366 -12.80 25.26 -6.93
CA GLU A 366 -12.32 26.28 -7.89
C GLU A 366 -10.81 26.45 -7.88
N TRP A 367 -10.16 26.15 -6.79
CA TRP A 367 -8.69 26.15 -6.62
C TRP A 367 -8.02 27.45 -7.03
N GLN A 368 -8.61 28.57 -6.58
CA GLN A 368 -8.09 29.91 -6.72
C GLN A 368 -7.81 30.50 -5.34
N GLU A 369 -6.75 31.29 -5.22
CA GLU A 369 -6.39 31.87 -3.94
C GLU A 369 -7.48 32.81 -3.38
N ASN A 370 -7.72 32.75 -2.08
CA ASN A 370 -8.59 33.70 -1.41
C ASN A 370 -7.86 35.02 -1.13
N ARG A 371 -8.38 36.13 -1.66
CA ARG A 371 -7.75 37.45 -1.57
C ARG A 371 -7.79 38.06 -0.15
N ARG A 372 -8.62 37.57 0.74
CA ARG A 372 -8.56 38.00 2.17
C ARG A 372 -7.37 37.33 2.88
N ARG A 373 -7.08 36.10 2.54
CA ARG A 373 -5.95 35.33 3.10
C ARG A 373 -4.63 35.74 2.47
N PHE A 374 -4.64 35.98 1.18
CA PHE A 374 -3.47 36.36 0.35
C PHE A 374 -3.74 37.67 -0.41
N PRO A 375 -3.74 38.81 0.27
CA PRO A 375 -4.12 40.09 -0.37
C PRO A 375 -3.20 40.50 -1.51
N ASN A 376 -1.93 40.06 -1.49
CA ASN A 376 -0.95 40.30 -2.54
C ASN A 376 -0.83 39.11 -3.53
N GLY A 377 -1.69 38.12 -3.42
CA GLY A 377 -1.72 36.90 -4.24
C GLY A 377 -0.85 35.77 -3.69
N LEU A 378 -1.30 34.53 -3.91
CA LEU A 378 -0.56 33.32 -3.52
C LEU A 378 0.85 33.29 -4.12
N LYS A 379 0.99 33.79 -5.35
CA LYS A 379 2.29 33.86 -6.04
C LYS A 379 3.35 34.61 -5.25
N LYS A 380 2.99 35.65 -4.51
CA LYS A 380 3.94 36.37 -3.66
C LYS A 380 4.53 35.47 -2.58
N VAL A 381 3.70 34.62 -1.96
CA VAL A 381 4.14 33.68 -0.91
C VAL A 381 4.98 32.57 -1.52
N THR A 382 4.59 32.01 -2.67
CA THR A 382 5.40 30.98 -3.35
C THR A 382 6.74 31.56 -3.85
N ASP A 383 6.80 32.83 -4.24
CA ASP A 383 8.06 33.52 -4.58
C ASP A 383 8.93 33.71 -3.33
N GLU A 384 8.35 34.00 -2.18
CA GLU A 384 9.10 34.09 -0.91
C GLU A 384 9.69 32.73 -0.52
N ILE A 385 8.92 31.61 -0.65
CA ILE A 385 9.43 30.26 -0.43
C ILE A 385 10.66 29.97 -1.32
N ARG A 386 10.59 30.31 -2.61
CA ARG A 386 11.72 30.15 -3.55
C ARG A 386 12.92 31.00 -3.19
N LYS A 387 12.72 32.20 -2.70
CA LYS A 387 13.80 33.10 -2.25
C LYS A 387 14.65 32.48 -1.14
N TYR A 388 14.04 31.63 -0.30
CA TYR A 388 14.76 30.86 0.72
C TYR A 388 15.30 29.51 0.20
N GLY A 389 15.21 29.24 -1.11
CA GLY A 389 15.76 28.03 -1.74
C GLY A 389 14.89 26.78 -1.64
N MET A 390 13.66 26.89 -1.13
CA MET A 390 12.72 25.79 -1.04
C MET A 390 11.81 25.70 -2.26
N ILE A 391 11.30 24.49 -2.56
CA ILE A 391 10.27 24.29 -3.58
C ILE A 391 8.91 24.59 -2.95
N PRO A 392 8.11 25.52 -3.52
CA PRO A 392 6.78 25.82 -3.01
C PRO A 392 5.78 24.73 -3.38
N GLY A 393 4.92 24.40 -2.43
CA GLY A 393 3.84 23.44 -2.58
C GLY A 393 2.51 23.96 -2.08
N VAL A 394 1.45 23.30 -2.53
CA VAL A 394 0.08 23.53 -2.07
C VAL A 394 -0.68 22.22 -1.90
N TRP A 395 -1.65 22.23 -0.98
CA TRP A 395 -2.63 21.17 -0.83
C TRP A 395 -3.71 21.26 -1.91
N LEU A 396 -4.14 20.10 -2.40
CA LEU A 396 -5.16 19.96 -3.43
C LEU A 396 -6.00 18.71 -3.16
N GLU A 397 -7.31 18.76 -3.45
CA GLU A 397 -8.22 17.62 -3.40
C GLU A 397 -9.04 17.58 -4.70
N ILE A 398 -8.40 17.11 -5.77
CA ILE A 398 -8.86 17.28 -7.17
C ILE A 398 -10.07 16.38 -7.54
N GLU A 399 -10.31 15.32 -6.77
CA GLU A 399 -11.36 14.35 -7.06
C GLU A 399 -12.72 14.76 -6.48
N VAL A 400 -12.80 15.89 -5.78
CA VAL A 400 -14.02 16.31 -5.09
C VAL A 400 -14.39 17.76 -5.39
N MET A 401 -15.67 18.07 -5.19
CA MET A 401 -16.19 19.45 -5.26
C MET A 401 -17.17 19.68 -4.11
N GLY A 402 -16.92 20.73 -3.33
CA GLY A 402 -17.75 21.09 -2.18
C GLY A 402 -19.15 21.57 -2.58
N ILE A 403 -20.15 21.33 -1.73
CA ILE A 403 -21.53 21.75 -1.98
C ILE A 403 -21.69 23.27 -2.06
N ASN A 404 -20.78 24.02 -1.41
CA ASN A 404 -20.75 25.49 -1.42
C ASN A 404 -19.81 26.06 -2.49
N CYS A 405 -19.17 25.21 -3.30
CA CYS A 405 -18.42 25.65 -4.47
C CYS A 405 -19.38 26.17 -5.55
N GLU A 406 -19.19 27.40 -6.03
CA GLU A 406 -20.04 27.97 -7.07
C GLU A 406 -19.99 27.21 -8.40
N MET A 407 -18.87 26.56 -8.68
CA MET A 407 -18.71 25.72 -9.86
C MET A 407 -19.61 24.49 -9.79
N ALA A 408 -19.78 23.88 -8.60
CA ALA A 408 -20.65 22.70 -8.43
C ALA A 408 -22.11 22.96 -8.85
N LYS A 409 -22.55 24.21 -8.77
CA LYS A 409 -23.92 24.64 -9.17
C LYS A 409 -24.06 24.83 -10.69
N LYS A 410 -22.95 24.94 -11.43
CA LYS A 410 -22.91 25.30 -12.84
C LYS A 410 -22.59 24.14 -13.77
N VAL A 411 -21.85 23.14 -13.27
CA VAL A 411 -21.47 21.96 -14.05
C VAL A 411 -22.57 20.91 -14.08
N PRO A 412 -22.68 20.12 -15.16
CA PRO A 412 -23.74 19.11 -15.29
C PRO A 412 -23.55 17.94 -14.30
N ASP A 413 -24.64 17.19 -14.07
CA ASP A 413 -24.64 16.07 -13.13
C ASP A 413 -23.69 14.93 -13.55
N GLU A 414 -23.42 14.78 -14.85
CA GLU A 414 -22.52 13.81 -15.42
C GLU A 414 -21.03 14.00 -15.04
N TRP A 415 -20.71 15.13 -14.41
CA TRP A 415 -19.38 15.32 -13.82
C TRP A 415 -19.19 14.55 -12.52
N PHE A 416 -20.29 14.15 -11.89
CA PHE A 416 -20.28 13.54 -10.55
C PHE A 416 -20.70 12.08 -10.59
N PHE A 417 -20.29 11.35 -9.57
CA PHE A 417 -20.91 10.06 -9.30
C PHE A 417 -22.41 10.25 -9.07
N MET A 418 -23.21 9.41 -9.70
CA MET A 418 -24.65 9.41 -9.57
C MET A 418 -25.15 8.06 -9.07
N ARG A 419 -26.06 8.08 -8.09
CA ARG A 419 -26.82 6.90 -7.65
C ARG A 419 -28.29 7.28 -7.41
N HIS A 420 -29.18 6.43 -7.88
CA HIS A 420 -30.65 6.63 -7.76
C HIS A 420 -31.09 8.03 -8.22
N GLY A 421 -30.49 8.52 -9.31
CA GLY A 421 -30.80 9.81 -9.92
C GLY A 421 -30.34 11.03 -9.12
N LYS A 422 -29.37 10.86 -8.20
CA LYS A 422 -28.82 11.93 -7.37
C LYS A 422 -27.30 11.89 -7.39
N ARG A 423 -26.66 13.08 -7.29
CA ARG A 423 -25.23 13.19 -7.05
C ARG A 423 -24.85 12.49 -5.76
N VAL A 424 -23.83 11.66 -5.82
CA VAL A 424 -23.24 11.06 -4.64
C VAL A 424 -22.43 12.12 -3.90
N TYR A 425 -22.76 12.32 -2.63
CA TYR A 425 -21.96 13.19 -1.79
C TYR A 425 -21.72 12.56 -0.41
N ASP A 426 -20.59 12.88 0.16
CA ASP A 426 -20.23 12.53 1.53
C ASP A 426 -19.62 13.76 2.21
N ARG A 427 -19.98 13.99 3.46
CA ARG A 427 -19.41 15.08 4.29
C ARG A 427 -19.38 16.45 3.58
N SER A 428 -20.47 16.83 2.93
CA SER A 428 -20.63 18.09 2.20
C SER A 428 -19.76 18.23 0.94
N ARG A 429 -19.35 17.13 0.32
CA ARG A 429 -18.56 17.10 -0.92
C ARG A 429 -19.15 16.10 -1.91
N TYR A 430 -19.15 16.47 -3.18
CA TYR A 430 -19.51 15.61 -4.29
C TYR A 430 -18.26 14.90 -4.83
N GLN A 431 -18.39 13.63 -5.22
CA GLN A 431 -17.36 12.89 -5.94
C GLN A 431 -17.41 13.22 -7.42
N LEU A 432 -16.29 13.67 -7.99
CA LEU A 432 -16.10 13.84 -9.44
C LEU A 432 -15.80 12.52 -10.13
N ASP A 433 -16.30 12.32 -11.34
CA ASP A 433 -16.06 11.13 -12.15
C ASP A 433 -14.96 11.39 -13.20
N PHE A 434 -13.75 10.91 -12.96
CA PHE A 434 -12.63 11.06 -13.90
C PHE A 434 -12.80 10.26 -15.20
N SER A 435 -13.77 9.36 -15.29
CA SER A 435 -14.11 8.72 -16.56
C SER A 435 -14.80 9.69 -17.53
N ASN A 436 -15.27 10.85 -17.04
CA ASN A 436 -15.76 11.96 -17.84
C ASN A 436 -14.58 12.83 -18.32
N PRO A 437 -14.36 12.97 -19.63
CA PRO A 437 -13.23 13.73 -20.17
C PRO A 437 -13.25 15.23 -19.80
N GLU A 438 -14.42 15.82 -19.53
CA GLU A 438 -14.54 17.21 -19.10
C GLU A 438 -14.00 17.40 -17.68
N VAL A 439 -14.15 16.42 -16.81
CA VAL A 439 -13.57 16.41 -15.44
C VAL A 439 -12.05 16.35 -15.53
N SER A 440 -11.50 15.49 -16.38
CA SER A 440 -10.05 15.41 -16.61
C SER A 440 -9.50 16.71 -17.19
N ALA A 441 -10.21 17.35 -18.12
CA ALA A 441 -9.82 18.64 -18.69
C ALA A 441 -9.86 19.78 -17.65
N TYR A 442 -10.87 19.78 -16.78
CA TYR A 442 -10.93 20.70 -15.64
C TYR A 442 -9.72 20.51 -14.72
N ALA A 443 -9.43 19.26 -14.33
CA ALA A 443 -8.30 18.93 -13.46
C ALA A 443 -6.96 19.35 -14.08
N ASP A 444 -6.79 19.16 -15.40
CA ASP A 444 -5.63 19.64 -16.14
C ASP A 444 -5.46 21.16 -16.05
N GLY A 445 -6.56 21.92 -16.19
CA GLY A 445 -6.57 23.37 -16.04
C GLY A 445 -6.16 23.83 -14.63
N VAL A 446 -6.54 23.07 -13.60
CA VAL A 446 -6.12 23.34 -12.21
C VAL A 446 -4.61 23.12 -12.06
N ILE A 447 -4.10 21.96 -12.47
CA ILE A 447 -2.64 21.67 -12.41
C ILE A 447 -1.83 22.71 -13.18
N ASP A 448 -2.27 23.04 -14.38
CA ASP A 448 -1.60 24.04 -15.23
C ASP A 448 -1.51 25.41 -14.53
N ARG A 449 -2.59 25.86 -13.90
CA ARG A 449 -2.62 27.12 -13.13
C ARG A 449 -1.66 27.07 -11.94
N LEU A 450 -1.68 25.99 -11.16
CA LEU A 450 -0.79 25.82 -10.00
C LEU A 450 0.68 25.89 -10.42
N VAL A 451 1.04 25.17 -11.48
CA VAL A 451 2.43 25.10 -11.96
C VAL A 451 2.85 26.41 -12.66
N LYS A 452 2.04 26.90 -13.61
CA LYS A 452 2.43 28.02 -14.49
C LYS A 452 2.22 29.38 -13.84
N ASP A 453 1.07 29.60 -13.18
CA ASP A 453 0.71 30.92 -12.66
C ASP A 453 1.25 31.14 -11.25
N TYR A 454 1.18 30.12 -10.38
CA TYR A 454 1.67 30.21 -8.99
C TYR A 454 3.09 29.66 -8.82
N GLY A 455 3.61 28.92 -9.81
CA GLY A 455 4.96 28.37 -9.80
C GLY A 455 5.13 27.25 -8.77
N VAL A 456 4.07 26.49 -8.51
CA VAL A 456 4.07 25.35 -7.61
C VAL A 456 4.91 24.21 -8.19
N GLY A 457 5.78 23.63 -7.39
CA GLY A 457 6.59 22.46 -7.76
C GLY A 457 6.27 21.22 -6.90
N TYR A 458 5.40 21.35 -5.90
CA TYR A 458 4.98 20.30 -5.01
C TYR A 458 3.46 20.37 -4.77
N ILE A 459 2.76 19.25 -4.82
CA ILE A 459 1.33 19.17 -4.53
C ILE A 459 1.11 18.05 -3.49
N LYS A 460 0.47 18.37 -2.37
CA LYS A 460 -0.13 17.36 -1.51
C LYS A 460 -1.53 17.08 -2.02
N MET A 461 -1.69 15.94 -2.71
CA MET A 461 -2.95 15.49 -3.30
C MET A 461 -3.70 14.67 -2.27
N ASP A 462 -4.73 15.25 -1.68
CA ASP A 462 -5.54 14.64 -0.62
C ASP A 462 -6.87 14.10 -1.15
N TYR A 463 -7.53 13.29 -0.33
CA TYR A 463 -8.86 12.74 -0.61
C TYR A 463 -9.55 12.32 0.69
N ASN A 464 -10.64 13.01 1.06
CA ASN A 464 -11.19 12.94 2.42
C ASN A 464 -12.68 12.54 2.48
N ILE A 465 -13.19 11.89 1.46
CA ILE A 465 -14.56 11.37 1.44
C ILE A 465 -14.60 9.90 1.05
N GLU A 466 -15.69 9.24 1.35
CA GLU A 466 -15.93 7.85 0.96
C GLU A 466 -17.27 7.73 0.22
N PRO A 467 -17.28 7.82 -1.12
CA PRO A 467 -18.49 7.81 -1.93
C PRO A 467 -19.17 6.44 -2.00
N GLY A 468 -18.54 5.40 -1.43
CA GLY A 468 -19.04 4.03 -1.39
C GLY A 468 -18.86 3.30 -2.71
N ILE A 469 -19.84 2.48 -3.09
CA ILE A 469 -19.72 1.43 -4.13
C ILE A 469 -19.50 1.91 -5.57
N GLY A 470 -19.66 3.23 -5.87
CA GLY A 470 -19.39 3.77 -7.20
C GLY A 470 -20.51 4.61 -7.80
N THR A 471 -20.64 4.59 -9.12
CA THR A 471 -21.59 5.39 -9.93
C THR A 471 -22.38 4.52 -10.90
N GLU A 472 -23.60 4.96 -11.24
CA GLU A 472 -24.48 4.29 -12.22
C GLU A 472 -24.35 4.86 -13.65
N ILE A 473 -23.48 5.86 -13.87
CA ILE A 473 -23.39 6.54 -15.16
C ILE A 473 -22.53 5.75 -16.15
N ASN A 474 -23.09 5.45 -17.30
CA ASN A 474 -22.39 4.84 -18.44
C ASN A 474 -21.55 3.62 -18.08
N CYS A 475 -22.06 2.72 -17.25
CA CYS A 475 -21.38 1.54 -16.74
C CYS A 475 -22.30 0.30 -16.79
N ASP A 476 -21.71 -0.87 -16.73
CA ASP A 476 -22.47 -2.12 -16.65
C ASP A 476 -23.04 -2.33 -15.23
N SER A 477 -22.25 -1.96 -14.23
CA SER A 477 -22.62 -2.05 -12.81
C SER A 477 -22.01 -0.90 -12.03
N VAL A 478 -22.54 -0.64 -10.81
CA VAL A 478 -22.05 0.44 -9.96
C VAL A 478 -20.57 0.26 -9.64
N GLY A 479 -20.13 -0.98 -9.34
CA GLY A 479 -18.73 -1.30 -9.08
C GLY A 479 -17.84 -1.19 -10.34
N GLU A 480 -18.41 -1.42 -11.53
CA GLU A 480 -17.68 -1.19 -12.79
C GLU A 480 -17.50 0.30 -13.05
N GLY A 481 -18.51 1.11 -12.72
CA GLY A 481 -18.40 2.56 -12.75
C GLY A 481 -17.29 3.09 -11.86
N LEU A 482 -17.16 2.56 -10.64
CA LEU A 482 -16.04 2.86 -9.74
C LEU A 482 -14.69 2.50 -10.37
N MET A 483 -14.54 1.26 -10.84
CA MET A 483 -13.29 0.79 -11.43
C MET A 483 -12.88 1.61 -12.67
N ARG A 484 -13.84 2.07 -13.44
CA ARG A 484 -13.61 2.96 -14.59
C ARG A 484 -13.06 4.31 -14.17
N HIS A 485 -13.68 4.94 -13.17
CA HIS A 485 -13.19 6.17 -12.57
C HIS A 485 -11.75 6.03 -12.08
N GLU A 486 -11.46 4.97 -11.33
CA GLU A 486 -10.14 4.71 -10.77
C GLU A 486 -9.06 4.52 -11.84
N LYS A 487 -9.35 3.74 -12.87
CA LYS A 487 -8.45 3.58 -14.03
C LYS A 487 -8.23 4.91 -14.77
N ALA A 488 -9.28 5.70 -14.93
CA ALA A 488 -9.21 6.99 -15.60
C ALA A 488 -8.40 8.01 -14.77
N TYR A 489 -8.55 8.00 -13.44
CA TYR A 489 -7.75 8.82 -12.53
C TYR A 489 -6.25 8.50 -12.65
N LEU A 490 -5.89 7.21 -12.62
CA LEU A 490 -4.50 6.80 -12.79
C LEU A 490 -3.93 7.20 -14.17
N ALA A 491 -4.73 7.08 -15.22
CA ALA A 491 -4.33 7.49 -16.56
C ALA A 491 -4.16 9.02 -16.67
N TRP A 492 -5.06 9.79 -16.04
CA TRP A 492 -4.91 11.25 -15.91
C TRP A 492 -3.63 11.61 -15.17
N LEU A 493 -3.34 10.95 -14.07
CA LEU A 493 -2.13 11.19 -13.28
C LEU A 493 -0.85 10.88 -14.08
N ASP A 494 -0.84 9.80 -14.86
CA ASP A 494 0.24 9.49 -15.79
C ASP A 494 0.43 10.61 -16.81
N GLY A 495 -0.68 11.19 -17.31
CA GLY A 495 -0.69 12.37 -18.19
C GLY A 495 -0.11 13.63 -17.52
N VAL A 496 -0.42 13.86 -16.24
CA VAL A 496 0.18 14.97 -15.47
C VAL A 496 1.69 14.82 -15.37
N PHE A 497 2.20 13.64 -15.02
CA PHE A 497 3.65 13.40 -14.95
C PHE A 497 4.35 13.43 -16.31
N ALA A 498 3.65 13.09 -17.39
CA ALA A 498 4.21 13.26 -18.74
C ALA A 498 4.37 14.73 -19.12
N ARG A 499 3.43 15.61 -18.72
CA ARG A 499 3.52 17.07 -18.95
C ARG A 499 4.48 17.77 -18.00
N TYR A 500 4.54 17.31 -16.75
CA TYR A 500 5.34 17.92 -15.67
C TYR A 500 6.19 16.86 -14.96
N PRO A 501 7.26 16.32 -15.60
CA PRO A 501 8.04 15.22 -15.04
C PRO A 501 8.75 15.56 -13.71
N GLU A 502 9.03 16.85 -13.47
CA GLU A 502 9.66 17.34 -12.25
C GLU A 502 8.65 17.70 -11.14
N LEU A 503 7.34 17.66 -11.41
CA LEU A 503 6.33 17.94 -10.41
C LEU A 503 6.31 16.82 -9.36
N ILE A 504 6.41 17.21 -8.10
CA ILE A 504 6.36 16.31 -6.97
C ILE A 504 4.92 16.25 -6.48
N ILE A 505 4.37 15.04 -6.40
CA ILE A 505 3.03 14.85 -5.85
C ILE A 505 3.09 13.85 -4.71
N GLU A 506 2.64 14.30 -3.54
CA GLU A 506 2.41 13.49 -2.36
C GLU A 506 0.98 12.94 -2.40
N ASN A 507 0.83 11.63 -2.25
CA ASN A 507 -0.45 10.99 -2.02
C ASN A 507 -0.88 11.17 -0.57
N CYS A 508 -2.13 11.55 -0.36
CA CYS A 508 -2.77 11.63 0.95
C CYS A 508 -4.24 11.21 0.82
N SER A 509 -4.79 10.64 1.86
CA SER A 509 -6.23 10.39 1.97
C SER A 509 -6.55 10.30 3.46
N SER A 510 -6.89 11.43 4.09
CA SER A 510 -6.96 11.50 5.55
C SER A 510 -5.79 10.75 6.19
N GLY A 511 -4.58 11.02 5.75
CA GLY A 511 -3.40 10.20 6.03
C GLY A 511 -3.36 8.92 5.20
N GLY A 512 -3.47 7.75 5.82
CA GLY A 512 -3.20 6.45 5.25
C GLY A 512 -4.39 5.65 4.72
N MET A 513 -5.48 6.30 4.25
CA MET A 513 -6.65 5.57 3.73
C MET A 513 -6.51 5.13 2.26
N ARG A 514 -5.38 5.46 1.59
CA ARG A 514 -5.04 5.06 0.21
C ARG A 514 -3.57 4.65 0.09
N ILE A 515 -3.13 3.67 0.86
CA ILE A 515 -1.76 3.11 0.78
C ILE A 515 -1.78 1.89 -0.12
N ASP A 516 -1.83 2.10 -1.43
CA ASP A 516 -1.80 1.03 -2.43
C ASP A 516 -0.76 1.32 -3.53
N TYR A 517 -0.30 0.26 -4.20
CA TYR A 517 0.74 0.39 -5.23
C TYR A 517 0.20 0.61 -6.66
N ALA A 518 -1.09 0.77 -6.86
CA ALA A 518 -1.60 1.42 -8.05
C ALA A 518 -1.31 2.94 -8.01
N MET A 519 -1.52 3.55 -6.85
CA MET A 519 -1.20 4.96 -6.58
C MET A 519 0.30 5.17 -6.39
N LEU A 520 0.94 4.43 -5.48
CA LEU A 520 2.33 4.64 -5.06
C LEU A 520 3.37 4.21 -6.10
N SER A 521 2.98 3.46 -7.12
CA SER A 521 3.83 3.26 -8.30
C SER A 521 4.00 4.56 -9.11
N ARG A 522 3.16 5.56 -8.91
CA ARG A 522 3.15 6.87 -9.58
C ARG A 522 3.61 8.00 -8.67
N TYR A 523 3.09 8.08 -7.47
CA TYR A 523 3.45 9.11 -6.49
C TYR A 523 4.83 8.83 -5.89
N SER A 524 5.57 9.89 -5.60
CA SER A 524 6.89 9.77 -4.96
C SER A 524 6.81 9.74 -3.44
N ILE A 525 5.72 10.21 -2.86
CA ILE A 525 5.54 10.39 -1.41
C ILE A 525 4.13 9.94 -1.02
N GLN A 526 4.00 9.41 0.20
CA GLN A 526 2.75 9.10 0.89
C GLN A 526 2.71 9.79 2.24
N SER A 527 1.69 10.57 2.52
CA SER A 527 1.32 10.95 3.89
C SER A 527 0.81 9.71 4.62
N THR A 528 1.49 9.27 5.69
CA THR A 528 1.22 7.96 6.29
C THR A 528 0.05 7.94 7.25
N SER A 529 -0.20 9.04 7.95
CA SER A 529 -1.25 9.15 8.97
C SER A 529 -1.51 10.60 9.35
N ASP A 530 -2.72 10.88 9.80
CA ASP A 530 -3.10 12.15 10.44
C ASP A 530 -2.95 12.10 11.98
N GLN A 531 -2.15 11.17 12.51
CA GLN A 531 -1.96 11.05 13.95
C GLN A 531 -1.31 12.30 14.53
N ASP A 532 -2.00 13.02 15.42
CA ASP A 532 -1.59 14.28 16.02
C ASP A 532 -0.99 14.13 17.45
N ASP A 533 -0.92 12.89 17.95
CA ASP A 533 -0.16 12.53 19.16
C ASP A 533 1.14 11.81 18.76
N TYR A 534 2.28 12.49 18.87
CA TYR A 534 3.60 11.97 18.50
C TYR A 534 3.98 10.67 19.22
N ARG A 535 3.44 10.42 20.43
CA ARG A 535 3.71 9.22 21.23
C ARG A 535 3.02 7.99 20.64
N ARG A 536 1.79 8.17 20.15
CA ARG A 536 1.04 7.13 19.43
C ARG A 536 1.58 6.92 18.04
N TYR A 537 2.05 7.98 17.41
CA TYR A 537 2.61 7.94 16.06
C TYR A 537 3.81 6.99 15.93
N ALA A 538 4.57 6.74 17.02
CA ALA A 538 5.70 5.81 17.01
C ALA A 538 5.35 4.40 16.52
N THR A 539 4.15 3.86 16.85
CA THR A 539 3.69 2.56 16.32
C THR A 539 3.49 2.63 14.81
N ILE A 540 2.81 3.66 14.32
CA ILE A 540 2.55 3.86 12.88
C ILE A 540 3.88 4.03 12.14
N ALA A 541 4.78 4.87 12.66
CA ALA A 541 6.09 5.11 12.08
C ALA A 541 6.93 3.83 12.01
N ALA A 542 6.93 3.01 13.08
CA ALA A 542 7.65 1.74 13.09
C ALA A 542 7.08 0.72 12.09
N ASN A 543 5.76 0.68 11.90
CA ASN A 543 5.10 -0.29 11.03
C ASN A 543 4.96 0.20 9.57
N ALA A 544 5.12 1.49 9.30
CA ALA A 544 4.93 2.08 7.97
C ALA A 544 5.70 1.34 6.85
N PRO A 545 6.95 0.90 7.06
CA PRO A 545 7.68 0.19 6.02
C PRO A 545 7.11 -1.19 5.64
N THR A 546 6.09 -1.68 6.32
CA THR A 546 5.34 -2.87 5.86
C THR A 546 4.47 -2.54 4.64
N GLY A 547 3.86 -1.35 4.61
CA GLY A 547 2.98 -0.89 3.54
C GLY A 547 3.67 -0.06 2.45
N LEU A 548 4.83 0.53 2.75
CA LEU A 548 5.49 1.57 1.96
C LEU A 548 6.99 1.31 1.80
N CYS A 549 7.60 1.88 0.77
CA CYS A 549 9.06 2.03 0.79
C CYS A 549 9.44 3.14 1.80
N PRO A 550 10.54 2.98 2.58
CA PRO A 550 10.97 4.01 3.53
C PRO A 550 11.11 5.41 2.91
N GLU A 551 11.64 5.48 1.70
CA GLU A 551 11.82 6.74 0.97
C GLU A 551 10.53 7.35 0.41
N GLN A 552 9.40 6.64 0.41
CA GLN A 552 8.08 7.17 0.05
C GLN A 552 7.24 7.53 1.28
N SER A 553 7.59 7.03 2.45
CA SER A 553 6.82 7.14 3.69
C SER A 553 7.07 8.48 4.38
N ALA A 554 6.20 9.45 4.19
CA ALA A 554 6.26 10.73 4.89
C ALA A 554 5.64 10.63 6.28
N ILE A 555 6.47 10.79 7.29
CA ILE A 555 6.10 10.73 8.71
C ILE A 555 6.10 12.13 9.29
N TRP A 556 4.98 12.53 9.87
CA TRP A 556 4.87 13.81 10.54
C TRP A 556 5.83 13.93 11.74
N SER A 557 6.52 15.06 11.81
CA SER A 557 7.31 15.51 12.95
C SER A 557 6.95 16.94 13.27
N TYR A 558 6.30 17.16 14.41
CA TYR A 558 5.72 18.45 14.79
C TYR A 558 6.09 18.80 16.24
N PRO A 559 7.36 19.21 16.54
CA PRO A 559 7.73 19.63 17.87
C PRO A 559 6.76 20.68 18.44
N LEU A 560 6.20 20.38 19.61
CA LEU A 560 5.18 21.20 20.24
C LEU A 560 5.78 22.49 20.81
N THR A 561 5.03 23.57 20.89
CA THR A 561 5.53 24.86 21.41
C THR A 561 5.99 24.74 22.87
N ASP A 562 5.26 23.99 23.69
CA ASP A 562 5.48 23.87 25.14
C ASP A 562 6.17 22.58 25.60
N GLY A 563 6.72 21.78 24.64
CA GLY A 563 7.41 20.53 24.95
C GLY A 563 8.79 20.73 25.60
N ASP A 564 9.37 19.65 26.09
CA ASP A 564 10.76 19.59 26.57
C ASP A 564 11.73 19.13 25.46
N ARG A 565 12.96 18.83 25.82
CA ARG A 565 13.99 18.35 24.88
C ARG A 565 13.68 16.95 24.36
N GLU A 566 13.22 16.05 25.22
CA GLU A 566 12.92 14.66 24.84
C GLU A 566 11.68 14.59 23.95
N GLU A 567 10.72 15.51 24.10
CA GLU A 567 9.58 15.64 23.18
C GLU A 567 10.04 15.95 21.75
N VAL A 568 10.98 16.89 21.57
CA VAL A 568 11.56 17.18 20.24
C VAL A 568 12.26 15.96 19.69
N VAL A 569 13.10 15.31 20.50
CA VAL A 569 13.85 14.11 20.08
C VAL A 569 12.89 13.00 19.65
N PHE A 570 11.84 12.74 20.43
CA PHE A 570 10.85 11.71 20.12
C PHE A 570 10.14 11.99 18.79
N ASN A 571 9.68 13.23 18.59
CA ASN A 571 9.06 13.68 17.34
C ASN A 571 9.98 13.46 16.13
N MET A 572 11.24 13.87 16.23
CA MET A 572 12.18 13.75 15.13
C MET A 572 12.53 12.30 14.82
N VAL A 573 12.76 11.45 15.85
CA VAL A 573 13.08 10.03 15.65
C VAL A 573 11.94 9.28 14.95
N ASN A 574 10.68 9.68 15.15
CA ASN A 574 9.55 9.09 14.41
C ASN A 574 9.77 9.12 12.89
N ALA A 575 10.40 10.18 12.37
CA ALA A 575 10.51 10.41 10.94
C ALA A 575 11.90 10.10 10.34
N MET A 576 12.97 10.06 11.16
CA MET A 576 14.36 10.06 10.67
C MET A 576 14.79 8.79 9.91
N THR A 577 14.06 7.70 10.02
CA THR A 577 14.30 6.47 9.24
C THR A 577 13.49 6.39 7.95
N GLN A 578 12.74 7.44 7.62
CA GLN A 578 11.83 7.49 6.47
C GLN A 578 11.91 8.87 5.81
N ARG A 579 10.80 9.50 5.38
CA ARG A 579 10.77 10.89 4.90
C ARG A 579 10.33 11.80 6.05
N ILE A 580 11.11 12.82 6.33
CA ILE A 580 10.71 13.81 7.33
C ILE A 580 9.66 14.74 6.73
N HIS A 581 8.45 14.69 7.29
CA HIS A 581 7.36 15.63 7.05
C HIS A 581 7.28 16.58 8.25
N GLN A 582 8.12 17.60 8.23
CA GLN A 582 8.23 18.56 9.32
C GLN A 582 6.99 19.45 9.38
N SER A 583 6.51 19.74 10.58
CA SER A 583 5.43 20.68 10.85
C SER A 583 5.60 21.33 12.23
N GLY A 584 4.53 21.87 12.80
CA GLY A 584 4.54 22.59 14.07
C GLY A 584 4.98 24.04 13.93
N HIS A 585 4.80 24.82 15.00
CA HIS A 585 5.16 26.24 15.05
C HIS A 585 6.68 26.45 15.24
N LEU A 586 7.50 26.07 14.24
CA LEU A 586 8.95 26.18 14.29
C LEU A 586 9.43 27.58 14.67
N ALA A 587 8.73 28.62 14.20
CA ALA A 587 9.06 30.01 14.48
C ALA A 587 8.94 30.37 15.99
N ASN A 588 8.24 29.57 16.77
CA ASN A 588 7.97 29.82 18.20
C ASN A 588 8.80 28.92 19.13
N LEU A 589 9.63 28.03 18.58
CA LEU A 589 10.48 27.15 19.38
C LEU A 589 11.59 27.96 20.07
N SER A 590 11.96 27.54 21.28
CA SER A 590 13.17 28.09 21.93
C SER A 590 14.42 27.76 21.07
N PRO A 591 15.50 28.59 21.19
CA PRO A 591 16.74 28.32 20.45
C PRO A 591 17.33 26.93 20.72
N GLU A 592 17.21 26.42 21.95
CA GLU A 592 17.66 25.06 22.31
C GLU A 592 16.87 24.01 21.57
N ARG A 593 15.54 24.08 21.54
CA ARG A 593 14.68 23.11 20.87
C ARG A 593 14.81 23.19 19.35
N MET A 594 14.93 24.39 18.78
CA MET A 594 15.23 24.56 17.36
C MET A 594 16.60 23.97 16.99
N SER A 595 17.59 24.04 17.88
CA SER A 595 18.89 23.40 17.67
C SER A 595 18.79 21.88 17.53
N LEU A 596 17.90 21.22 18.30
CA LEU A 596 17.64 19.78 18.20
C LEU A 596 16.95 19.42 16.88
N VAL A 597 16.02 20.26 16.39
CA VAL A 597 15.42 20.06 15.06
C VAL A 597 16.50 20.15 13.98
N LYS A 598 17.35 21.18 14.00
CA LYS A 598 18.46 21.34 13.03
C LYS A 598 19.41 20.15 13.06
N GLU A 599 19.81 19.70 14.22
CA GLU A 599 20.66 18.51 14.42
C GLU A 599 20.02 17.26 13.78
N ALA A 600 18.70 17.04 13.99
CA ALA A 600 17.98 15.93 13.42
C ALA A 600 17.94 16.00 11.89
N LEU A 601 17.68 17.17 11.30
CA LEU A 601 17.65 17.35 9.86
C LEU A 601 19.04 17.17 9.22
N GLU A 602 20.10 17.62 9.88
CA GLU A 602 21.49 17.38 9.45
C GLU A 602 21.86 15.90 9.53
N CYS A 603 21.52 15.23 10.63
CA CYS A 603 21.69 13.79 10.79
C CYS A 603 20.93 13.01 9.71
N TYR A 604 19.65 13.32 9.49
CA TYR A 604 18.85 12.71 8.42
C TYR A 604 19.48 12.87 7.04
N LYS A 605 19.93 14.08 6.69
CA LYS A 605 20.59 14.34 5.40
C LYS A 605 21.87 13.54 5.22
N SER A 606 22.55 13.19 6.32
CA SER A 606 23.77 12.37 6.27
C SER A 606 23.50 10.89 6.01
N ILE A 607 22.29 10.39 6.33
CA ILE A 607 21.93 8.96 6.20
C ILE A 607 20.91 8.68 5.06
N ARG A 608 20.28 9.70 4.47
CA ARG A 608 19.19 9.51 3.49
C ARG A 608 19.61 8.75 2.23
N GLU A 609 20.89 8.77 1.86
CA GLU A 609 21.42 7.97 0.75
C GLU A 609 21.33 6.46 1.03
N ASP A 610 21.46 6.08 2.29
CA ASP A 610 21.32 4.69 2.70
C ASP A 610 19.84 4.29 2.83
N ILE A 611 18.95 5.21 3.28
CA ILE A 611 17.51 4.95 3.43
C ILE A 611 16.90 4.44 2.13
N LYS A 612 17.17 5.10 0.99
CA LYS A 612 16.62 4.72 -0.32
C LYS A 612 17.09 3.36 -0.87
N ARG A 613 18.12 2.76 -0.24
CA ARG A 613 18.67 1.45 -0.61
C ARG A 613 18.42 0.39 0.44
N SER A 614 17.95 0.80 1.62
CA SER A 614 17.74 -0.09 2.76
C SER A 614 16.49 -0.96 2.61
N VAL A 615 16.43 -2.03 3.40
CA VAL A 615 15.23 -2.83 3.63
C VAL A 615 14.88 -2.80 5.11
N PRO A 616 13.58 -2.79 5.47
CA PRO A 616 13.15 -2.73 6.86
C PRO A 616 13.32 -4.08 7.57
N PHE A 617 13.45 -4.03 8.90
CA PHE A 617 13.36 -5.17 9.79
C PHE A 617 12.90 -4.73 11.18
N TRP A 618 12.29 -5.64 11.94
CA TRP A 618 11.68 -5.34 13.24
C TRP A 618 12.29 -6.21 14.35
N PRO A 619 13.35 -5.74 15.02
CA PRO A 619 14.06 -6.54 16.02
C PRO A 619 13.21 -7.05 17.19
N LEU A 620 12.20 -6.29 17.60
CA LEU A 620 11.25 -6.66 18.66
C LEU A 620 9.90 -7.13 18.10
N GLY A 621 9.80 -7.37 16.79
CA GLY A 621 8.54 -7.61 16.10
C GLY A 621 7.81 -6.31 15.75
N LEU A 622 6.67 -6.44 15.05
CA LEU A 622 5.82 -5.31 14.70
C LEU A 622 5.20 -4.69 15.95
N SER A 623 5.12 -3.36 15.96
CA SER A 623 4.63 -2.63 17.12
C SER A 623 3.11 -2.68 17.24
N HIS A 624 2.63 -2.84 18.48
CA HIS A 624 1.25 -2.63 18.88
C HIS A 624 1.09 -1.34 19.71
N ILE A 625 -0.13 -0.81 19.77
CA ILE A 625 -0.40 0.49 20.43
C ILE A 625 0.03 0.52 21.90
N GLY A 626 0.00 -0.62 22.58
CA GLY A 626 0.33 -0.75 24.01
C GLY A 626 1.78 -1.06 24.34
N ASP A 627 2.64 -1.28 23.33
CA ASP A 627 4.02 -1.72 23.57
C ASP A 627 4.84 -0.67 24.34
N GLU A 628 5.60 -1.14 25.32
CA GLU A 628 6.52 -0.32 26.11
C GLU A 628 7.72 0.12 25.27
N TRP A 629 8.30 -0.81 24.52
CA TRP A 629 9.43 -0.58 23.63
C TRP A 629 9.03 -0.83 22.19
N VAL A 630 9.43 0.06 21.31
CA VAL A 630 9.19 -0.01 19.86
C VAL A 630 10.51 0.11 19.14
N THR A 631 10.68 -0.63 18.05
CA THR A 631 11.88 -0.57 17.22
C THR A 631 11.55 -0.64 15.74
N LEU A 632 12.34 0.08 14.95
CA LEU A 632 12.39 -0.06 13.50
C LEU A 632 13.84 -0.04 13.06
N GLY A 633 14.27 -1.08 12.38
CA GLY A 633 15.59 -1.17 11.76
C GLY A 633 15.50 -0.97 10.23
N LEU A 634 16.49 -0.31 9.67
CA LEU A 634 16.73 -0.25 8.22
C LEU A 634 18.11 -0.84 7.93
N LYS A 635 18.17 -1.94 7.18
CA LYS A 635 19.44 -2.55 6.75
C LYS A 635 19.86 -1.96 5.40
N ALA A 636 20.94 -1.19 5.41
CA ALA A 636 21.71 -0.81 4.22
C ALA A 636 22.81 -1.86 3.91
N GLU A 637 23.76 -1.55 3.04
CA GLU A 637 24.78 -2.52 2.61
C GLU A 637 25.64 -3.04 3.76
N ASN A 638 26.39 -2.15 4.43
CA ASN A 638 27.34 -2.47 5.52
C ASN A 638 26.92 -1.86 6.86
N LYS A 639 25.72 -1.34 6.93
CA LYS A 639 25.19 -0.63 8.10
C LYS A 639 23.73 -0.98 8.33
N ALA A 640 23.28 -0.77 9.56
CA ALA A 640 21.88 -0.67 9.88
C ALA A 640 21.61 0.60 10.69
N TYR A 641 20.47 1.20 10.47
CA TYR A 641 19.96 2.30 11.28
C TYR A 641 18.81 1.76 12.12
N LEU A 642 18.83 2.04 13.42
CA LEU A 642 17.85 1.52 14.38
C LEU A 642 17.24 2.66 15.15
N ALA A 643 15.97 2.93 14.90
CA ALA A 643 15.15 3.80 15.75
C ALA A 643 14.60 2.98 16.92
N VAL A 644 14.74 3.53 18.13
CA VAL A 644 14.32 2.91 19.38
C VAL A 644 13.49 3.90 20.16
N TRP A 645 12.28 3.50 20.56
CA TRP A 645 11.38 4.29 21.40
C TRP A 645 11.06 3.53 22.68
N ARG A 646 11.18 4.21 23.83
CA ARG A 646 10.54 3.81 25.07
C ARG A 646 9.31 4.68 25.29
N ARG A 647 8.14 4.09 25.38
CA ARG A 647 6.90 4.81 25.65
C ARG A 647 6.61 4.83 27.15
N GLN A 648 5.77 3.98 27.62
CA GLN A 648 5.39 3.87 29.03
C GLN A 648 5.77 2.48 29.58
N GLY A 649 5.81 2.35 30.89
CA GLY A 649 6.18 1.08 31.54
C GLY A 649 7.33 1.24 32.52
N ASN A 650 7.67 0.15 33.22
CA ASN A 650 8.63 0.17 34.32
C ASN A 650 10.04 -0.28 33.91
N ASN A 651 10.23 -0.84 32.71
CA ASN A 651 11.51 -1.34 32.27
C ASN A 651 12.34 -0.22 31.62
N GLU A 652 13.36 0.24 32.32
CA GLU A 652 14.29 1.25 31.80
C GLU A 652 15.29 0.70 30.76
N CYS A 653 15.42 -0.60 30.66
CA CYS A 653 16.39 -1.28 29.81
C CYS A 653 15.69 -2.23 28.84
N CYS A 654 16.15 -2.25 27.59
CA CYS A 654 15.74 -3.21 26.59
C CYS A 654 16.97 -3.83 25.91
N ASN A 655 16.93 -5.14 25.69
CA ASN A 655 17.96 -5.87 24.93
C ASN A 655 17.39 -6.21 23.53
N ILE A 656 17.94 -5.58 22.51
CA ILE A 656 17.42 -5.58 21.15
C ILE A 656 18.29 -6.48 20.27
N PRO A 657 17.79 -7.64 19.78
CA PRO A 657 18.57 -8.52 18.91
C PRO A 657 18.76 -7.87 17.53
N ILE A 658 20.00 -7.91 17.01
CA ILE A 658 20.31 -7.34 15.69
C ILE A 658 20.71 -8.49 14.75
N ARG A 659 19.74 -9.03 14.03
CA ARG A 659 19.88 -10.25 13.21
C ARG A 659 21.02 -10.18 12.16
N TYR A 660 21.36 -8.98 11.69
CA TYR A 660 22.39 -8.78 10.67
C TYR A 660 23.76 -8.47 11.24
N ALA A 661 23.88 -8.26 12.56
CA ALA A 661 25.14 -7.92 13.19
C ALA A 661 26.12 -9.10 13.22
N THR A 662 27.39 -8.79 13.01
CA THR A 662 28.53 -9.71 13.22
C THR A 662 29.09 -9.56 14.64
N GLU A 663 30.05 -10.39 15.00
CA GLU A 663 30.78 -10.25 16.28
C GLU A 663 31.60 -8.95 16.36
N ASN A 664 31.93 -8.35 15.22
CA ASN A 664 32.68 -7.10 15.13
C ASN A 664 31.81 -5.86 15.01
N ALA A 665 30.51 -6.03 15.02
CA ALA A 665 29.57 -4.92 14.87
C ALA A 665 29.75 -3.87 15.99
N LYS A 666 29.58 -2.61 15.62
CA LYS A 666 29.67 -1.47 16.54
C LYS A 666 28.39 -0.65 16.43
N ALA A 667 27.87 -0.25 17.58
CA ALA A 667 26.70 0.61 17.64
C ALA A 667 27.06 1.97 18.24
N ARG A 668 26.53 3.04 17.65
CA ARG A 668 26.63 4.40 18.20
C ARG A 668 25.27 5.09 18.11
N CYS A 669 24.94 5.88 19.12
CA CYS A 669 23.82 6.80 19.03
C CYS A 669 24.22 7.97 18.13
N ILE A 670 23.45 8.20 17.05
CA ILE A 670 23.70 9.28 16.09
C ILE A 670 22.77 10.47 16.28
N TYR A 671 21.67 10.28 17.02
CA TYR A 671 20.76 11.35 17.41
C TYR A 671 20.01 11.00 18.70
N PRO A 672 19.91 11.92 19.69
CA PRO A 672 20.57 13.21 19.76
C PRO A 672 22.03 13.11 20.25
N SER A 673 22.84 14.15 20.00
CA SER A 673 24.25 14.19 20.38
C SER A 673 24.51 14.39 21.88
N PHE A 674 23.54 14.92 22.63
CA PHE A 674 23.70 15.18 24.06
C PHE A 674 23.64 13.95 24.97
N VAL A 675 23.43 12.74 24.40
CA VAL A 675 23.32 11.50 25.18
C VAL A 675 24.60 10.72 25.14
N GLU A 676 25.27 10.66 26.28
CA GLU A 676 26.46 9.82 26.46
C GLU A 676 26.08 8.45 27.05
N GLY A 677 26.66 7.38 26.48
CA GLY A 677 27.02 6.12 27.12
C GLY A 677 25.91 5.24 27.73
N LYS A 678 24.66 5.35 27.29
CA LYS A 678 23.55 4.50 27.81
C LYS A 678 23.19 3.34 26.90
N HIS A 679 24.11 2.88 26.07
CA HIS A 679 23.92 1.70 25.22
C HIS A 679 25.20 0.86 25.17
N MET A 680 25.04 -0.44 24.96
CA MET A 680 26.14 -1.38 24.84
C MET A 680 25.79 -2.48 23.84
N PHE A 681 26.62 -2.64 22.84
CA PHE A 681 26.51 -3.79 21.92
C PHE A 681 27.22 -5.01 22.54
N ASN A 682 26.51 -6.15 22.57
CA ASN A 682 27.07 -7.43 23.01
C ASN A 682 27.36 -8.31 21.80
N PRO A 683 28.65 -8.56 21.50
CA PRO A 683 29.05 -9.36 20.34
C PRO A 683 28.56 -10.81 20.38
N LEU A 684 28.52 -11.40 21.57
CA LEU A 684 28.17 -12.83 21.72
C LEU A 684 26.68 -13.09 21.44
N SER A 685 25.82 -12.22 21.95
CA SER A 685 24.37 -12.32 21.71
C SER A 685 23.92 -11.53 20.48
N ARG A 686 24.82 -10.79 19.81
CA ARG A 686 24.49 -9.89 18.69
C ARG A 686 23.32 -8.98 19.00
N SER A 687 23.34 -8.39 20.19
CA SER A 687 22.25 -7.53 20.66
C SER A 687 22.74 -6.19 21.16
N LEU A 688 21.89 -5.18 21.01
CA LEU A 688 22.09 -3.83 21.54
C LEU A 688 21.27 -3.68 22.81
N SER A 689 21.94 -3.53 23.95
CA SER A 689 21.30 -3.13 25.21
C SER A 689 21.18 -1.62 25.25
N VAL A 690 19.97 -1.12 25.41
CA VAL A 690 19.65 0.33 25.47
C VAL A 690 19.02 0.62 26.84
N LYS A 691 19.49 1.67 27.52
CA LYS A 691 18.90 2.19 28.75
C LYS A 691 18.34 3.58 28.52
N LEU A 692 17.03 3.75 28.68
CA LEU A 692 16.30 5.01 28.64
C LEU A 692 15.55 5.18 29.97
N PRO A 693 16.06 5.97 30.92
CA PRO A 693 15.47 6.06 32.28
C PRO A 693 14.08 6.68 32.27
N GLU A 694 13.82 7.60 31.36
CA GLU A 694 12.56 8.35 31.29
C GLU A 694 11.62 7.75 30.24
N CYS A 695 10.31 7.75 30.53
CA CYS A 695 9.29 7.39 29.55
C CYS A 695 9.20 8.46 28.44
N PHE A 696 8.67 8.03 27.28
CA PHE A 696 8.52 8.87 26.09
C PHE A 696 9.85 9.46 25.61
N THR A 697 10.87 8.61 25.56
CA THR A 697 12.21 8.92 25.04
C THR A 697 12.50 8.07 23.81
N ALA A 698 13.30 8.63 22.89
CA ALA A 698 13.67 7.94 21.67
C ALA A 698 15.13 8.21 21.28
N ARG A 699 15.75 7.27 20.55
CA ARG A 699 17.13 7.40 20.05
C ARG A 699 17.26 6.77 18.67
N LEU A 700 18.14 7.35 17.88
CA LEU A 700 18.53 6.76 16.58
C LEU A 700 19.98 6.27 16.67
N PHE A 701 20.18 5.00 16.35
CA PHE A 701 21.48 4.35 16.34
C PHE A 701 21.92 4.03 14.92
N GLU A 702 23.23 4.14 14.68
CA GLU A 702 23.92 3.52 13.53
C GLU A 702 24.64 2.29 14.04
N ILE A 703 24.57 1.19 13.31
CA ILE A 703 25.21 -0.07 13.59
C ILE A 703 26.08 -0.44 12.38
N GLU A 704 27.38 -0.49 12.56
CA GLU A 704 28.31 -1.08 11.60
C GLU A 704 28.17 -2.60 11.71
N LEU A 705 27.81 -3.29 10.59
CA LEU A 705 27.45 -4.73 10.58
C LEU A 705 28.67 -5.64 10.41
#